data_de6774fdf921a1ceab66efac2c1b257a
#
_entry.id   de6774fdf921a1ceab66efac2c1b257a
#
_cell.length_a   1.000
_cell.length_b   1.000
_cell.length_c   1.000
_cell.angle_alpha   90.00
_cell.angle_beta   90.00
_cell.angle_gamma   90.00
#
_symmetry.space_group_name_H-M   'P 1'
#
loop_
_entity.id
_entity.type
_entity.pdbx_description
1 polymer ?
#
loop_
_entity_poly.entity_id
_entity_poly.type
_entity_poly.pdbx_seq_one_letter_code
_entity_poly.pdbx_strand_id
1 'polypeptide(L)'
;MITLQTFSDQARESPDRALWPAHGLAASASGSAIQVQRTVVALRLPHLPDFLADQTLVGGSDIERLAELLERQAQFVANLWKWQSAAFSLRFIYRPERAGVEIALLARILTRPDAAQTAAEQLAADLARLAQTFGLPVSEVTTLPELTALRTPLAAPFIVEVRQREEVVNFSWAQGEAYVVYPYWQPAGAFLQPFEALLRQSAPCVINLHLEPTRLGEAEYRALAAAAATAQTAADWQRSAHSVEYSGRWADPQAAAVARVYAGQLRRLNQPFVMVAQAASPDRFAAMSIAQTLGAAFTARTAGRGDDELISAAEVIYPGTDPEAQSAARTLHHLVLTPWGQTQARESPDLQRLRYLADARGAAALFRFPIAVRGGVPGIEVREPMPDFEPGGRRSQIKADEIHLGSFQRGGAVTVRLKDLARHGLIAGLPGSGKTNTCLYLLSQLQERRVPFLVIEPAKTEYRGLIRQPGFENLLVFTLGDETTAPFRLNPFELLPGVRLEVHLEALNVAINAAMPQFGVLPSIIEEALEAIYTAKGWRLTDTGPEDAGSGPDRRLFPTLAEFYRAAVQAVTGRGYRGELNDNIQAAVKGRIGSLLRGSKGRMFNCRRSISPDLLFGRPAVLELDSLNDDAKGLAMMFLLILLREHRQMQARRSGESSAGLRHLLLIEEAHRIMENVASVGNSEVAADTRAKAVRMISDFLVEMRAYGQGVLIAEQSPEKLAPDAVRNTNLKIGHM
;
A
#
# COMPACT_ATOMS: atom_id res chain seq x y z
N MET A 1 -19.84 -14.29 2.42
CA MET A 1 -20.53 -12.99 2.39
C MET A 1 -20.39 -12.37 3.78
N ILE A 2 -19.62 -11.33 3.91
CA ILE A 2 -19.57 -10.54 5.17
C ILE A 2 -20.77 -9.61 5.11
N THR A 3 -21.74 -9.83 6.01
CA THR A 3 -22.92 -8.95 6.10
C THR A 3 -22.47 -7.63 6.68
N LEU A 4 -22.59 -6.52 5.93
CA LEU A 4 -22.38 -5.17 6.43
C LEU A 4 -23.31 -4.92 7.63
N GLN A 5 -22.74 -4.64 8.79
CA GLN A 5 -23.54 -4.22 9.93
C GLN A 5 -23.90 -2.74 9.76
N THR A 6 -25.17 -2.47 9.65
CA THR A 6 -25.69 -1.13 9.47
C THR A 6 -26.36 -0.63 10.75
N PHE A 7 -26.21 0.64 11.04
CA PHE A 7 -26.99 1.26 12.13
C PHE A 7 -28.35 1.67 11.56
N SER A 8 -29.40 1.12 12.15
CA SER A 8 -30.77 1.37 11.73
C SER A 8 -31.57 1.99 12.87
N ASP A 9 -32.21 3.11 12.61
CA ASP A 9 -33.08 3.82 13.55
C ASP A 9 -34.45 4.06 12.88
N GLN A 10 -35.55 3.73 13.58
CA GLN A 10 -36.90 3.98 13.11
C GLN A 10 -37.27 5.42 13.44
N ALA A 11 -37.43 6.25 12.42
CA ALA A 11 -37.90 7.61 12.57
C ALA A 11 -39.35 7.74 12.11
N ARG A 12 -40.19 8.28 12.95
CA ARG A 12 -41.50 8.81 12.53
C ARG A 12 -41.30 10.27 12.11
N GLU A 13 -41.30 10.54 10.82
CA GLU A 13 -41.33 11.92 10.33
C GLU A 13 -42.78 12.37 10.18
N SER A 14 -43.13 13.43 10.89
CA SER A 14 -44.40 14.14 10.68
C SER A 14 -44.30 14.99 9.40
N PRO A 15 -45.29 14.92 8.49
CA PRO A 15 -45.25 15.69 7.23
C PRO A 15 -45.13 17.20 7.41
N ASP A 16 -45.60 17.73 8.55
CA ASP A 16 -45.70 19.19 8.79
C ASP A 16 -44.42 19.89 9.30
N ARG A 17 -43.30 19.13 9.50
CA ARG A 17 -42.02 19.70 9.95
C ARG A 17 -40.90 19.65 8.92
N ALA A 18 -41.17 19.19 7.73
CA ALA A 18 -40.19 19.17 6.67
C ALA A 18 -40.08 20.54 5.99
N LEU A 19 -39.28 21.44 6.56
CA LEU A 19 -38.74 22.60 5.83
C LEU A 19 -37.95 22.17 4.56
N TRP A 20 -37.76 20.88 4.38
CA TRP A 20 -37.08 20.23 3.27
C TRP A 20 -38.03 19.20 2.68
N PRO A 21 -38.40 19.30 1.41
CA PRO A 21 -39.17 18.25 0.77
C PRO A 21 -38.34 16.93 0.84
N ALA A 22 -38.91 15.92 1.52
CA ALA A 22 -38.36 14.57 1.51
C ALA A 22 -38.43 14.05 0.07
N HIS A 23 -37.31 14.11 -0.65
CA HIS A 23 -37.27 13.78 -2.05
C HIS A 23 -37.39 12.28 -2.27
N GLY A 24 -38.40 11.86 -3.00
CA GLY A 24 -38.56 10.54 -3.58
C GLY A 24 -39.50 9.55 -2.90
N LEU A 25 -39.99 9.83 -1.70
CA LEU A 25 -41.11 9.11 -1.10
C LEU A 25 -42.40 9.92 -1.33
N ALA A 26 -43.14 9.58 -2.36
CA ALA A 26 -44.42 10.20 -2.63
C ALA A 26 -45.25 10.17 -1.35
N ALA A 27 -45.68 11.37 -0.87
CA ALA A 27 -46.65 11.46 0.19
C ALA A 27 -47.89 10.68 -0.24
N SER A 28 -48.28 9.69 0.56
CA SER A 28 -49.56 9.02 0.30
C SER A 28 -50.67 10.05 0.43
N ALA A 29 -51.56 10.08 -0.53
CA ALA A 29 -52.72 10.98 -0.55
C ALA A 29 -53.67 10.78 0.65
N SER A 30 -53.34 9.93 1.61
CA SER A 30 -54.13 9.51 2.77
C SER A 30 -53.63 10.01 4.12
N GLY A 31 -52.68 10.96 4.20
CA GLY A 31 -52.28 11.59 5.47
C GLY A 31 -51.66 10.67 6.54
N SER A 32 -51.34 9.42 6.24
CA SER A 32 -50.67 8.50 7.16
C SER A 32 -49.16 8.70 7.12
N ALA A 33 -48.50 8.82 8.28
CA ALA A 33 -47.05 8.93 8.40
C ALA A 33 -46.37 7.69 7.75
N ILE A 34 -45.56 7.94 6.73
CA ILE A 34 -44.76 6.86 6.11
C ILE A 34 -43.64 6.48 7.09
N GLN A 35 -43.57 5.21 7.46
CA GLN A 35 -42.50 4.70 8.28
C GLN A 35 -41.21 4.61 7.43
N VAL A 36 -40.23 5.44 7.79
CA VAL A 36 -38.94 5.50 7.09
C VAL A 36 -37.85 4.99 8.01
N GLN A 37 -36.97 4.17 7.48
CA GLN A 37 -35.80 3.69 8.19
C GLN A 37 -34.56 4.47 7.74
N ARG A 38 -33.80 4.97 8.72
CA ARG A 38 -32.49 5.60 8.49
C ARG A 38 -31.40 4.55 8.63
N THR A 39 -30.57 4.39 7.61
CA THR A 39 -29.45 3.48 7.66
C THR A 39 -28.16 4.23 7.37
N VAL A 40 -27.13 4.01 8.18
CA VAL A 40 -25.82 4.67 8.03
C VAL A 40 -24.78 3.61 7.69
N VAL A 41 -23.94 3.94 6.70
CA VAL A 41 -22.77 3.18 6.30
C VAL A 41 -21.54 4.06 6.41
N ALA A 42 -20.35 3.49 6.56
CA ALA A 42 -19.11 4.23 6.62
C ALA A 42 -18.00 3.57 5.84
N LEU A 43 -17.17 4.40 5.23
CA LEU A 43 -15.89 4.04 4.62
C LEU A 43 -14.78 4.74 5.40
N ARG A 44 -13.68 4.03 5.67
CA ARG A 44 -12.49 4.60 6.29
C ARG A 44 -11.44 4.84 5.21
N LEU A 45 -10.75 5.98 5.29
CA LEU A 45 -9.59 6.28 4.47
C LEU A 45 -8.32 6.10 5.33
N PRO A 46 -7.53 5.05 5.12
CA PRO A 46 -6.35 4.77 5.93
C PRO A 46 -5.21 5.78 5.69
N HIS A 47 -5.14 6.35 4.51
CA HIS A 47 -4.17 7.37 4.11
C HIS A 47 -4.77 8.21 2.97
N LEU A 48 -4.15 9.33 2.67
CA LEU A 48 -4.43 10.08 1.45
C LEU A 48 -3.39 9.74 0.37
N PRO A 49 -3.78 9.70 -0.90
CA PRO A 49 -2.82 9.61 -1.99
C PRO A 49 -2.04 10.93 -2.12
N ASP A 50 -0.77 10.85 -2.49
CA ASP A 50 -0.03 12.02 -2.94
C ASP A 50 -0.48 12.38 -4.35
N PHE A 51 -1.52 13.19 -4.41
CA PHE A 51 -2.11 13.59 -5.69
C PHE A 51 -1.14 14.40 -6.56
N LEU A 52 -0.17 15.11 -5.98
CA LEU A 52 0.81 15.88 -6.76
C LEU A 52 1.86 14.98 -7.42
N ALA A 53 2.11 13.80 -6.86
CA ALA A 53 2.96 12.77 -7.45
C ALA A 53 2.26 11.96 -8.55
N ASP A 54 0.95 12.14 -8.77
CA ASP A 54 0.18 11.44 -9.78
C ASP A 54 0.67 11.83 -11.20
N GLN A 55 1.31 10.89 -11.88
CA GLN A 55 1.83 11.06 -13.23
C GLN A 55 0.73 11.21 -14.32
N THR A 56 -0.53 10.97 -13.96
CA THR A 56 -1.68 11.15 -14.87
C THR A 56 -2.14 12.60 -14.97
N LEU A 57 -1.65 13.50 -14.10
CA LEU A 57 -1.92 14.92 -14.16
C LEU A 57 -1.12 15.58 -15.28
N VAL A 58 -1.81 16.30 -16.15
CA VAL A 58 -1.23 16.90 -17.36
C VAL A 58 -0.51 18.22 -17.07
N GLY A 59 -0.75 18.85 -15.93
CA GLY A 59 -0.18 20.15 -15.58
C GLY A 59 1.35 20.12 -15.38
N GLY A 60 2.06 21.08 -15.99
CA GLY A 60 3.52 21.23 -15.87
C GLY A 60 3.98 21.87 -14.55
N SER A 61 3.13 22.66 -13.90
CA SER A 61 3.42 23.33 -12.61
C SER A 61 2.55 22.81 -11.48
N ASP A 62 3.03 22.93 -10.23
CA ASP A 62 2.28 22.54 -9.04
C ASP A 62 0.93 23.29 -8.92
N ILE A 63 0.86 24.55 -9.43
CA ILE A 63 -0.36 25.34 -9.43
C ILE A 63 -1.38 24.76 -10.40
N GLU A 64 -0.99 24.38 -11.60
CA GLU A 64 -1.88 23.76 -12.59
C GLU A 64 -2.38 22.39 -12.11
N ARG A 65 -1.51 21.59 -11.53
CA ARG A 65 -1.89 20.30 -10.92
C ARG A 65 -2.86 20.48 -9.77
N LEU A 66 -2.63 21.47 -8.90
CA LEU A 66 -3.55 21.80 -7.81
C LEU A 66 -4.93 22.19 -8.37
N ALA A 67 -4.99 23.03 -9.40
CA ALA A 67 -6.26 23.43 -10.04
C ALA A 67 -7.01 22.24 -10.62
N GLU A 68 -6.30 21.31 -11.29
CA GLU A 68 -6.89 20.07 -11.81
C GLU A 68 -7.43 19.18 -10.72
N LEU A 69 -6.70 19.02 -9.60
CA LEU A 69 -7.16 18.24 -8.44
C LEU A 69 -8.41 18.83 -7.79
N LEU A 70 -8.48 20.16 -7.67
CA LEU A 70 -9.67 20.85 -7.16
C LEU A 70 -10.88 20.62 -8.08
N GLU A 71 -10.70 20.63 -9.38
CA GLU A 71 -11.75 20.29 -10.34
C GLU A 71 -12.19 18.82 -10.22
N ARG A 72 -11.24 17.88 -10.06
CA ARG A 72 -11.55 16.46 -9.80
C ARG A 72 -12.38 16.30 -8.51
N GLN A 73 -12.06 17.03 -7.44
CA GLN A 73 -12.86 17.00 -6.21
C GLN A 73 -14.27 17.58 -6.44
N ALA A 74 -14.40 18.64 -7.22
CA ALA A 74 -15.72 19.16 -7.61
C ALA A 74 -16.55 18.15 -8.41
N GLN A 75 -15.90 17.39 -9.31
CA GLN A 75 -16.54 16.29 -10.04
C GLN A 75 -16.94 15.14 -9.11
N PHE A 76 -16.13 14.80 -8.11
CA PHE A 76 -16.49 13.82 -7.09
C PHE A 76 -17.78 14.24 -6.38
N VAL A 77 -17.84 15.48 -5.89
CA VAL A 77 -19.04 16.04 -5.24
C VAL A 77 -20.23 16.04 -6.18
N ALA A 78 -20.09 16.48 -7.43
CA ALA A 78 -21.16 16.47 -8.42
C ALA A 78 -21.76 15.06 -8.64
N ASN A 79 -20.92 14.01 -8.60
CA ASN A 79 -21.40 12.64 -8.71
C ASN A 79 -22.23 12.18 -7.50
N LEU A 80 -22.08 12.79 -6.32
CA LEU A 80 -22.90 12.47 -5.14
C LEU A 80 -24.37 12.92 -5.33
N TRP A 81 -24.64 13.87 -6.22
CA TRP A 81 -25.99 14.40 -6.45
C TRP A 81 -27.01 13.35 -6.95
N LYS A 82 -26.57 12.27 -7.56
CA LYS A 82 -27.44 11.19 -8.03
C LYS A 82 -28.18 10.46 -6.90
N TRP A 83 -27.67 10.49 -5.66
CA TRP A 83 -28.28 9.83 -4.51
C TRP A 83 -29.16 10.82 -3.72
N GLN A 84 -30.32 11.19 -4.27
CA GLN A 84 -31.24 12.20 -3.72
C GLN A 84 -31.81 11.88 -2.32
N SER A 85 -31.83 10.60 -1.91
CA SER A 85 -32.29 10.15 -0.60
C SER A 85 -31.13 9.95 0.41
N ALA A 86 -29.91 10.29 0.03
CA ALA A 86 -28.74 10.12 0.86
C ALA A 86 -28.21 11.45 1.39
N ALA A 87 -27.55 11.39 2.55
CA ALA A 87 -26.72 12.45 3.08
C ALA A 87 -25.30 11.94 3.30
N PHE A 88 -24.31 12.79 3.12
CA PHE A 88 -22.89 12.45 3.22
C PHE A 88 -22.22 13.29 4.30
N SER A 89 -21.26 12.69 4.98
CA SER A 89 -20.47 13.36 6.02
C SER A 89 -19.01 12.91 5.88
N LEU A 90 -18.14 13.83 5.51
CA LEU A 90 -16.70 13.63 5.53
C LEU A 90 -16.17 14.10 6.89
N ARG A 91 -15.54 13.20 7.63
CA ARG A 91 -15.09 13.44 8.99
C ARG A 91 -13.60 13.31 9.12
N PHE A 92 -13.04 14.24 9.90
CA PHE A 92 -11.66 14.20 10.36
C PHE A 92 -11.68 14.18 11.88
N ILE A 93 -11.25 13.06 12.46
CA ILE A 93 -11.35 12.77 13.89
C ILE A 93 -9.96 12.77 14.49
N TYR A 94 -9.70 13.71 15.38
CA TYR A 94 -8.46 13.83 16.12
C TYR A 94 -8.63 13.41 17.58
N ARG A 95 -7.72 12.58 18.06
CA ARG A 95 -7.63 12.17 19.47
C ARG A 95 -6.18 12.34 19.94
N PRO A 96 -5.91 13.13 20.98
CA PRO A 96 -4.54 13.39 21.45
C PRO A 96 -3.74 12.13 21.80
N GLU A 97 -4.44 11.05 22.22
CA GLU A 97 -3.81 9.78 22.59
C GLU A 97 -3.38 8.95 21.39
N ARG A 98 -3.82 9.29 20.19
CA ARG A 98 -3.49 8.60 18.94
C ARG A 98 -2.64 9.49 18.07
N ALA A 99 -1.60 8.91 17.48
CA ALA A 99 -0.85 9.63 16.45
C ALA A 99 -1.72 9.79 15.19
N GLY A 100 -2.02 11.07 14.82
CA GLY A 100 -2.67 11.39 13.55
C GLY A 100 -4.18 11.65 13.62
N VAL A 101 -4.73 11.94 12.43
CA VAL A 101 -6.13 12.27 12.20
C VAL A 101 -6.78 11.12 11.41
N GLU A 102 -7.85 10.56 11.95
CA GLU A 102 -8.63 9.52 11.31
C GLU A 102 -9.62 10.14 10.31
N ILE A 103 -9.69 9.60 9.09
CA ILE A 103 -10.59 10.08 8.04
C ILE A 103 -11.69 9.05 7.79
N ALA A 104 -12.95 9.51 7.82
CA ALA A 104 -14.10 8.67 7.53
C ALA A 104 -15.10 9.38 6.63
N LEU A 105 -15.62 8.66 5.65
CA LEU A 105 -16.71 9.08 4.79
C LEU A 105 -17.96 8.28 5.17
N LEU A 106 -18.92 8.93 5.82
CA LEU A 106 -20.19 8.33 6.20
C LEU A 106 -21.27 8.69 5.20
N ALA A 107 -22.19 7.77 4.97
CA ALA A 107 -23.39 8.05 4.20
C ALA A 107 -24.62 7.53 4.94
N ARG A 108 -25.68 8.35 4.98
CA ARG A 108 -27.02 8.00 5.47
C ARG A 108 -27.96 7.83 4.28
N ILE A 109 -28.76 6.79 4.28
CA ILE A 109 -29.83 6.62 3.32
C ILE A 109 -31.18 6.51 4.03
N LEU A 110 -32.22 7.08 3.43
CA LEU A 110 -33.61 6.98 3.87
C LEU A 110 -34.36 6.04 2.92
N THR A 111 -34.91 4.96 3.47
CA THR A 111 -35.63 3.95 2.68
C THR A 111 -36.80 3.39 3.46
N ARG A 112 -37.63 2.57 2.81
CA ARG A 112 -38.61 1.74 3.51
C ARG A 112 -37.87 0.66 4.32
N PRO A 113 -38.44 0.19 5.44
CA PRO A 113 -37.78 -0.79 6.33
C PRO A 113 -37.40 -2.09 5.63
N ASP A 114 -38.23 -2.56 4.69
CA ASP A 114 -38.02 -3.79 3.93
C ASP A 114 -36.83 -3.72 2.95
N ALA A 115 -36.46 -2.54 2.49
CA ALA A 115 -35.37 -2.31 1.54
C ALA A 115 -34.09 -1.76 2.20
N ALA A 116 -34.12 -1.50 3.50
CA ALA A 116 -33.08 -0.71 4.17
C ALA A 116 -31.69 -1.32 4.10
N GLN A 117 -31.55 -2.62 4.35
CA GLN A 117 -30.26 -3.31 4.33
C GLN A 117 -29.68 -3.36 2.91
N THR A 118 -30.46 -3.78 1.93
CA THR A 118 -30.02 -3.88 0.53
C THR A 118 -29.63 -2.52 -0.04
N ALA A 119 -30.40 -1.46 0.26
CA ALA A 119 -30.09 -0.13 -0.21
C ALA A 119 -28.81 0.43 0.43
N ALA A 120 -28.55 0.10 1.70
CA ALA A 120 -27.33 0.51 2.40
C ALA A 120 -26.09 -0.20 1.84
N GLU A 121 -26.16 -1.51 1.60
CA GLU A 121 -25.07 -2.28 0.98
C GLU A 121 -24.77 -1.77 -0.43
N GLN A 122 -25.79 -1.49 -1.22
CA GLN A 122 -25.63 -0.91 -2.56
C GLN A 122 -24.99 0.47 -2.50
N LEU A 123 -25.43 1.35 -1.59
CA LEU A 123 -24.85 2.68 -1.42
C LEU A 123 -23.38 2.59 -1.00
N ALA A 124 -23.01 1.72 -0.06
CA ALA A 124 -21.63 1.54 0.38
C ALA A 124 -20.74 1.08 -0.77
N ALA A 125 -21.17 0.07 -1.53
CA ALA A 125 -20.43 -0.44 -2.68
C ALA A 125 -20.27 0.60 -3.79
N ASP A 126 -21.33 1.36 -4.09
CA ASP A 126 -21.31 2.42 -5.11
C ASP A 126 -20.42 3.59 -4.68
N LEU A 127 -20.49 3.98 -3.41
CA LEU A 127 -19.66 5.05 -2.85
C LEU A 127 -18.19 4.65 -2.80
N ALA A 128 -17.89 3.39 -2.44
CA ALA A 128 -16.54 2.86 -2.49
C ALA A 128 -15.98 2.86 -3.92
N ARG A 129 -16.77 2.43 -4.91
CA ARG A 129 -16.37 2.49 -6.33
C ARG A 129 -16.14 3.92 -6.80
N LEU A 130 -17.01 4.85 -6.41
CA LEU A 130 -16.83 6.25 -6.74
C LEU A 130 -15.54 6.80 -6.13
N ALA A 131 -15.29 6.58 -4.84
CA ALA A 131 -14.08 7.03 -4.16
C ALA A 131 -12.81 6.47 -4.85
N GLN A 132 -12.79 5.18 -5.17
CA GLN A 132 -11.70 4.54 -5.90
C GLN A 132 -11.48 5.13 -7.29
N THR A 133 -12.56 5.49 -8.02
CA THR A 133 -12.47 6.15 -9.34
C THR A 133 -11.73 7.49 -9.25
N PHE A 134 -11.82 8.16 -8.11
CA PHE A 134 -11.10 9.40 -7.82
C PHE A 134 -9.77 9.18 -7.09
N GLY A 135 -9.26 7.95 -7.06
CA GLY A 135 -7.96 7.60 -6.48
C GLY A 135 -7.93 7.57 -4.95
N LEU A 136 -9.08 7.61 -4.29
CA LEU A 136 -9.16 7.57 -2.82
C LEU A 136 -9.12 6.12 -2.32
N PRO A 137 -8.14 5.73 -1.50
CA PRO A 137 -8.08 4.40 -0.89
C PRO A 137 -9.12 4.30 0.23
N VAL A 138 -10.14 3.48 0.03
CA VAL A 138 -11.21 3.31 1.02
C VAL A 138 -11.34 1.85 1.42
N SER A 139 -11.67 1.62 2.69
CA SER A 139 -12.07 0.34 3.25
C SER A 139 -13.44 0.44 3.89
N GLU A 140 -14.27 -0.57 3.70
CA GLU A 140 -15.59 -0.63 4.31
C GLU A 140 -15.49 -0.91 5.82
N VAL A 141 -16.32 -0.21 6.61
CA VAL A 141 -16.45 -0.45 8.05
C VAL A 141 -17.51 -1.52 8.25
N THR A 142 -17.10 -2.70 8.73
CA THR A 142 -17.96 -3.89 8.80
C THR A 142 -18.50 -4.20 10.19
N THR A 143 -17.98 -3.54 11.23
CA THR A 143 -18.38 -3.81 12.62
C THR A 143 -19.20 -2.65 13.22
N LEU A 144 -20.22 -3.01 14.01
CA LEU A 144 -21.08 -2.02 14.66
C LEU A 144 -20.34 -1.11 15.68
N PRO A 145 -19.39 -1.62 16.49
CA PRO A 145 -18.59 -0.76 17.36
C PRO A 145 -17.78 0.29 16.61
N GLU A 146 -17.13 -0.08 15.50
CA GLU A 146 -16.37 0.86 14.66
C GLU A 146 -17.29 1.90 14.03
N LEU A 147 -18.41 1.48 13.45
CA LEU A 147 -19.40 2.40 12.87
C LEU A 147 -19.92 3.39 13.91
N THR A 148 -20.20 2.91 15.12
CA THR A 148 -20.66 3.76 16.24
C THR A 148 -19.57 4.76 16.65
N ALA A 149 -18.31 4.33 16.73
CA ALA A 149 -17.17 5.20 17.06
C ALA A 149 -16.94 6.31 16.02
N LEU A 150 -17.21 6.03 14.74
CA LEU A 150 -17.13 7.03 13.67
C LEU A 150 -18.35 7.94 13.63
N ARG A 151 -19.54 7.41 13.90
CA ARG A 151 -20.80 8.15 13.90
C ARG A 151 -20.94 9.07 15.11
N THR A 152 -20.55 8.60 16.29
CA THR A 152 -20.65 9.33 17.56
C THR A 152 -19.26 9.39 18.20
N PRO A 153 -18.31 10.11 17.60
CA PRO A 153 -16.92 10.13 18.04
C PRO A 153 -16.69 10.81 19.38
N LEU A 154 -17.66 11.64 19.81
CA LEU A 154 -17.64 12.39 21.06
C LEU A 154 -18.99 12.25 21.74
N ALA A 155 -19.00 12.07 23.07
CA ALA A 155 -20.24 11.80 23.82
C ALA A 155 -21.15 13.02 23.96
N ALA A 156 -20.59 14.19 24.31
CA ALA A 156 -21.33 15.43 24.49
C ALA A 156 -20.48 16.64 24.07
N PRO A 157 -20.23 16.82 22.76
CA PRO A 157 -19.37 17.89 22.28
C PRO A 157 -20.08 19.24 22.29
N PHE A 158 -19.31 20.31 22.52
CA PHE A 158 -19.67 21.63 22.08
C PHE A 158 -19.49 21.71 20.56
N ILE A 159 -20.53 22.11 19.82
CA ILE A 159 -20.51 22.10 18.35
C ILE A 159 -20.58 23.54 17.84
N VAL A 160 -19.73 23.89 16.92
CA VAL A 160 -19.71 25.18 16.23
C VAL A 160 -19.96 24.92 14.75
N GLU A 161 -20.85 25.64 14.13
CA GLU A 161 -21.16 25.56 12.70
C GLU A 161 -20.48 26.66 11.91
N VAL A 162 -20.04 26.31 10.72
CA VAL A 162 -19.52 27.22 9.69
C VAL A 162 -20.43 27.12 8.47
N ARG A 163 -21.02 28.22 8.08
CA ARG A 163 -21.94 28.28 6.93
C ARG A 163 -21.71 29.53 6.10
N GLN A 164 -22.40 29.67 4.98
CA GLN A 164 -22.35 30.85 4.15
C GLN A 164 -22.90 32.04 4.91
N ARG A 165 -22.20 33.18 4.84
CA ARG A 165 -22.64 34.42 5.46
C ARG A 165 -23.89 34.95 4.79
N GLU A 166 -24.84 35.36 5.59
CA GLU A 166 -26.07 36.07 5.15
C GLU A 166 -26.06 37.52 5.63
N GLU A 167 -26.62 38.38 4.84
CA GLU A 167 -26.68 39.83 5.13
C GLU A 167 -27.88 40.47 4.43
N VAL A 168 -28.42 41.55 5.02
CA VAL A 168 -29.33 42.47 4.36
C VAL A 168 -28.52 43.68 3.90
N VAL A 169 -28.43 43.87 2.60
CA VAL A 169 -27.66 44.95 1.96
C VAL A 169 -28.59 46.07 1.57
N ASN A 170 -28.36 47.27 2.13
CA ASN A 170 -29.05 48.48 1.71
C ASN A 170 -28.39 49.06 0.45
N PHE A 171 -29.17 49.42 -0.54
CA PHE A 171 -28.65 50.01 -1.77
C PHE A 171 -28.11 51.43 -1.51
N SER A 172 -27.03 51.78 -2.17
CA SER A 172 -26.32 53.05 -1.92
C SER A 172 -27.11 54.25 -2.43
N TRP A 173 -27.80 54.13 -3.55
CA TRP A 173 -28.47 55.22 -4.23
C TRP A 173 -29.95 54.90 -4.59
N ALA A 174 -30.24 53.62 -4.88
CA ALA A 174 -31.60 53.17 -5.06
C ALA A 174 -32.27 53.01 -3.68
N GLN A 175 -33.62 53.26 -3.63
CA GLN A 175 -34.39 52.89 -2.44
C GLN A 175 -34.58 51.37 -2.42
N GLY A 176 -34.33 50.77 -1.25
CA GLY A 176 -34.58 49.36 -1.02
C GLY A 176 -33.39 48.63 -0.42
N GLU A 177 -33.66 47.40 -0.09
CA GLU A 177 -32.69 46.47 0.49
C GLU A 177 -32.86 45.10 -0.15
N ALA A 178 -31.82 44.27 -0.06
CA ALA A 178 -31.87 42.89 -0.49
C ALA A 178 -31.22 41.98 0.52
N TYR A 179 -31.87 40.85 0.77
CA TYR A 179 -31.24 39.73 1.48
C TYR A 179 -30.22 39.06 0.56
N VAL A 180 -28.99 38.85 1.00
CA VAL A 180 -27.92 38.27 0.21
C VAL A 180 -27.22 37.16 0.99
N VAL A 181 -26.89 36.06 0.31
CA VAL A 181 -26.03 35.03 0.81
C VAL A 181 -24.77 34.99 -0.03
N TYR A 182 -23.62 35.10 0.63
CA TYR A 182 -22.30 35.06 -0.03
C TYR A 182 -21.87 33.63 -0.27
N PRO A 183 -21.94 33.09 -1.50
CA PRO A 183 -21.69 31.69 -1.77
C PRO A 183 -20.19 31.37 -1.77
N TYR A 184 -19.87 30.14 -1.47
CA TYR A 184 -18.54 29.57 -1.78
C TYR A 184 -18.53 29.24 -3.28
N TRP A 185 -17.76 30.00 -4.06
CA TRP A 185 -17.81 29.88 -5.51
C TRP A 185 -17.06 28.65 -6.05
N GLN A 186 -15.93 28.31 -5.44
CA GLN A 186 -15.09 27.20 -5.84
C GLN A 186 -14.08 26.85 -4.76
N PRO A 187 -13.58 25.61 -4.73
CA PRO A 187 -12.51 25.23 -3.81
C PRO A 187 -11.22 26.00 -4.13
N ALA A 188 -10.46 26.38 -3.11
CA ALA A 188 -9.20 27.08 -3.23
C ALA A 188 -8.15 26.54 -2.24
N GLY A 189 -6.88 26.48 -2.66
CA GLY A 189 -5.76 26.08 -1.83
C GLY A 189 -5.77 24.60 -1.42
N ALA A 190 -4.72 24.17 -0.74
CA ALA A 190 -4.50 22.77 -0.35
C ALA A 190 -5.31 22.29 0.87
N PHE A 191 -6.03 23.17 1.56
CA PHE A 191 -6.86 22.85 2.72
C PHE A 191 -6.09 22.26 3.92
N LEU A 192 -4.90 22.79 4.25
CA LEU A 192 -4.03 22.26 5.31
C LEU A 192 -4.23 22.91 6.67
N GLN A 193 -4.56 24.20 6.72
CA GLN A 193 -4.66 25.00 7.94
C GLN A 193 -5.60 24.39 9.02
N PRO A 194 -6.79 23.83 8.69
CA PRO A 194 -7.63 23.20 9.68
C PRO A 194 -6.96 22.01 10.40
N PHE A 195 -6.06 21.28 9.71
CA PHE A 195 -5.35 20.13 10.28
C PHE A 195 -4.22 20.56 11.19
N GLU A 196 -3.54 21.66 10.87
CA GLU A 196 -2.58 22.27 11.79
C GLU A 196 -3.28 22.73 13.07
N ALA A 197 -4.46 23.32 12.94
CA ALA A 197 -5.26 23.72 14.09
C ALA A 197 -5.71 22.53 14.94
N LEU A 198 -6.11 21.39 14.31
CA LEU A 198 -6.46 20.16 15.01
C LEU A 198 -5.31 19.62 15.86
N LEU A 199 -4.12 19.53 15.27
CA LEU A 199 -2.95 18.94 15.95
C LEU A 199 -2.45 19.76 17.15
N ARG A 200 -2.83 21.03 17.24
CA ARG A 200 -2.48 21.91 18.37
C ARG A 200 -3.44 21.76 19.56
N GLN A 201 -4.53 21.00 19.42
CA GLN A 201 -5.50 20.83 20.50
C GLN A 201 -5.08 19.76 21.49
N SER A 202 -5.34 20.01 22.76
CA SER A 202 -5.15 19.03 23.84
C SER A 202 -6.37 18.14 24.09
N ALA A 203 -7.52 18.49 23.52
CA ALA A 203 -8.78 17.75 23.63
C ALA A 203 -9.11 17.04 22.30
N PRO A 204 -9.89 15.95 22.33
CA PRO A 204 -10.36 15.31 21.12
C PRO A 204 -11.28 16.24 20.33
N CYS A 205 -11.08 16.26 19.01
CA CYS A 205 -11.79 17.17 18.11
C CYS A 205 -12.28 16.45 16.86
N VAL A 206 -13.38 16.94 16.30
CA VAL A 206 -13.96 16.44 15.06
C VAL A 206 -14.27 17.59 14.12
N ILE A 207 -13.81 17.50 12.88
CA ILE A 207 -14.32 18.28 11.76
C ILE A 207 -15.35 17.41 11.04
N ASN A 208 -16.56 17.89 10.89
CA ASN A 208 -17.66 17.24 10.16
C ASN A 208 -18.07 18.12 8.99
N LEU A 209 -17.82 17.67 7.78
CA LEU A 209 -18.27 18.33 6.55
C LEU A 209 -19.50 17.60 6.05
N HIS A 210 -20.66 18.23 6.18
CA HIS A 210 -21.97 17.63 5.87
C HIS A 210 -22.51 18.11 4.54
N LEU A 211 -23.09 17.19 3.76
CA LEU A 211 -23.59 17.45 2.42
C LEU A 211 -24.84 16.60 2.14
N GLU A 212 -25.92 17.23 1.66
CA GLU A 212 -27.13 16.52 1.20
C GLU A 212 -27.53 17.00 -0.20
N PRO A 213 -27.67 16.10 -1.21
CA PRO A 213 -28.28 16.45 -2.49
C PRO A 213 -29.69 16.93 -2.30
N THR A 214 -30.08 17.97 -3.04
CA THR A 214 -31.44 18.54 -2.93
C THR A 214 -31.94 19.08 -4.28
N ARG A 215 -33.12 19.63 -4.29
CA ARG A 215 -33.70 20.37 -5.42
C ARG A 215 -34.22 21.71 -4.94
N LEU A 216 -34.19 22.70 -5.80
CA LEU A 216 -34.91 23.95 -5.56
C LEU A 216 -36.41 23.73 -5.69
N GLY A 217 -37.16 24.19 -4.70
CA GLY A 217 -38.62 24.28 -4.79
C GLY A 217 -39.04 25.35 -5.78
N GLU A 218 -40.25 25.23 -6.32
CA GLU A 218 -40.79 26.24 -7.25
C GLU A 218 -40.92 27.62 -6.61
N ALA A 219 -41.34 27.67 -5.34
CA ALA A 219 -41.42 28.92 -4.55
C ALA A 219 -40.03 29.55 -4.35
N GLU A 220 -39.03 28.73 -3.98
CA GLU A 220 -37.64 29.19 -3.82
C GLU A 220 -37.08 29.76 -5.14
N TYR A 221 -37.29 29.05 -6.25
CA TYR A 221 -36.85 29.51 -7.57
C TYR A 221 -37.51 30.85 -7.95
N ARG A 222 -38.84 31.01 -7.73
CA ARG A 222 -39.55 32.25 -8.01
C ARG A 222 -39.05 33.37 -7.09
N ALA A 223 -38.82 33.12 -5.81
CA ALA A 223 -38.30 34.11 -4.88
C ALA A 223 -36.91 34.58 -5.26
N LEU A 224 -36.03 33.64 -5.66
CA LEU A 224 -34.67 33.93 -6.10
C LEU A 224 -34.69 34.75 -7.41
N ALA A 225 -35.57 34.40 -8.36
CA ALA A 225 -35.71 35.13 -9.63
C ALA A 225 -36.27 36.55 -9.39
N ALA A 226 -37.24 36.70 -8.48
CA ALA A 226 -37.77 38.00 -8.12
C ALA A 226 -36.72 38.89 -7.42
N ALA A 227 -35.94 38.34 -6.49
CA ALA A 227 -34.86 39.05 -5.84
C ALA A 227 -33.76 39.48 -6.85
N ALA A 228 -33.42 38.62 -7.83
CA ALA A 228 -32.50 38.95 -8.90
C ALA A 228 -33.02 40.12 -9.77
N ALA A 229 -34.32 40.09 -10.13
CA ALA A 229 -34.96 41.16 -10.93
C ALA A 229 -34.99 42.46 -10.17
N THR A 230 -35.34 42.45 -8.87
CA THR A 230 -35.36 43.65 -8.00
C THR A 230 -33.94 44.25 -7.89
N ALA A 231 -32.93 43.44 -7.64
CA ALA A 231 -31.54 43.91 -7.56
C ALA A 231 -31.05 44.46 -8.92
N GLN A 232 -31.44 43.82 -10.04
CA GLN A 232 -31.10 44.32 -11.38
C GLN A 232 -31.77 45.67 -11.66
N THR A 233 -33.03 45.82 -11.30
CA THR A 233 -33.77 47.08 -11.46
C THR A 233 -33.13 48.20 -10.63
N ALA A 234 -32.72 47.91 -9.41
CA ALA A 234 -32.01 48.85 -8.55
C ALA A 234 -30.61 49.18 -9.11
N ALA A 235 -29.93 48.21 -9.71
CA ALA A 235 -28.63 48.43 -10.35
C ALA A 235 -28.74 49.35 -11.58
N ASP A 236 -29.83 49.21 -12.34
CA ASP A 236 -30.10 50.02 -13.54
C ASP A 236 -30.73 51.40 -13.17
N TRP A 237 -30.88 51.71 -11.89
CA TRP A 237 -31.47 52.96 -11.40
C TRP A 237 -30.68 54.17 -11.93
N GLN A 238 -31.43 55.13 -12.53
CA GLN A 238 -30.87 56.35 -13.06
C GLN A 238 -31.07 57.47 -12.08
N ARG A 239 -30.01 58.05 -11.58
CA ARG A 239 -30.08 59.30 -10.81
C ARG A 239 -30.40 60.45 -11.76
N SER A 240 -31.63 60.94 -11.79
CA SER A 240 -31.99 62.19 -12.44
C SER A 240 -31.44 63.35 -11.62
N ALA A 241 -30.29 63.88 -11.99
CA ALA A 241 -29.78 65.12 -11.41
C ALA A 241 -30.58 66.27 -11.95
N HIS A 242 -31.12 67.10 -11.06
CA HIS A 242 -31.84 68.35 -11.40
C HIS A 242 -30.89 69.47 -11.86
N SER A 243 -29.69 69.21 -12.25
CA SER A 243 -28.73 70.18 -12.84
C SER A 243 -28.28 69.71 -14.21
N VAL A 244 -28.36 70.58 -15.18
CA VAL A 244 -28.24 70.39 -16.64
C VAL A 244 -26.85 69.92 -17.12
N GLU A 245 -25.88 69.71 -16.25
CA GLU A 245 -24.49 69.48 -16.69
C GLU A 245 -23.93 68.03 -16.54
N TYR A 246 -24.66 67.09 -15.90
CA TYR A 246 -24.17 65.71 -15.77
C TYR A 246 -25.28 64.68 -15.93
N SER A 247 -25.61 64.33 -17.12
CA SER A 247 -26.46 63.17 -17.46
C SER A 247 -25.61 61.90 -17.60
N GLY A 248 -25.00 61.44 -16.51
CA GLY A 248 -24.32 60.14 -16.50
C GLY A 248 -25.29 59.07 -16.00
N ARG A 249 -25.43 57.94 -16.68
CA ARG A 249 -26.05 56.72 -16.12
C ARG A 249 -25.09 56.15 -15.07
N TRP A 250 -25.49 56.24 -13.80
CA TRP A 250 -24.72 55.70 -12.67
C TRP A 250 -25.47 54.50 -12.12
N ALA A 251 -24.87 53.32 -12.25
CA ALA A 251 -25.43 52.12 -11.64
C ALA A 251 -25.18 52.16 -10.12
N ASP A 252 -26.16 51.72 -9.32
CA ASP A 252 -25.90 51.47 -7.90
C ASP A 252 -24.94 50.30 -7.72
N PRO A 253 -23.74 50.55 -7.15
CA PRO A 253 -22.70 49.53 -7.12
C PRO A 253 -23.07 48.33 -6.23
N GLN A 254 -23.81 48.56 -5.13
CA GLN A 254 -24.22 47.48 -4.24
C GLN A 254 -25.34 46.66 -4.87
N ALA A 255 -26.34 47.28 -5.47
CA ALA A 255 -27.40 46.60 -6.19
C ALA A 255 -26.83 45.79 -7.38
N ALA A 256 -25.87 46.36 -8.14
CA ALA A 256 -25.23 45.66 -9.21
C ALA A 256 -24.43 44.44 -8.74
N ALA A 257 -23.76 44.51 -7.60
CA ALA A 257 -23.07 43.40 -6.99
C ALA A 257 -24.04 42.30 -6.56
N VAL A 258 -25.13 42.64 -5.89
CA VAL A 258 -26.21 41.73 -5.47
C VAL A 258 -26.85 41.05 -6.69
N ALA A 259 -27.19 41.81 -7.72
CA ALA A 259 -27.75 41.26 -8.96
C ALA A 259 -26.86 40.20 -9.58
N ARG A 260 -25.52 40.42 -9.61
CA ARG A 260 -24.52 39.42 -10.11
C ARG A 260 -24.56 38.16 -9.26
N VAL A 261 -24.63 38.25 -7.93
CA VAL A 261 -24.70 37.08 -7.03
C VAL A 261 -25.95 36.26 -7.36
N TYR A 262 -27.13 36.88 -7.42
CA TYR A 262 -28.38 36.18 -7.71
C TYR A 262 -28.41 35.58 -9.11
N ALA A 263 -27.93 36.29 -10.12
CA ALA A 263 -27.79 35.76 -11.48
C ALA A 263 -26.82 34.56 -11.54
N GLY A 264 -25.81 34.59 -10.71
CA GLY A 264 -24.88 33.45 -10.54
C GLY A 264 -25.56 32.24 -9.89
N GLN A 265 -26.33 32.45 -8.83
CA GLN A 265 -27.08 31.39 -8.13
C GLN A 265 -28.13 30.76 -9.05
N LEU A 266 -28.94 31.53 -9.76
CA LEU A 266 -29.97 31.05 -10.70
C LEU A 266 -29.36 30.16 -11.81
N ARG A 267 -28.15 30.46 -12.32
CA ARG A 267 -27.48 29.68 -13.35
C ARG A 267 -26.83 28.40 -12.82
N ARG A 268 -26.36 28.39 -11.58
CA ARG A 268 -25.54 27.32 -11.02
C ARG A 268 -26.34 26.32 -10.18
N LEU A 269 -27.42 26.71 -9.52
CA LEU A 269 -28.23 25.85 -8.66
C LEU A 269 -29.13 24.89 -9.44
N ASN A 270 -28.59 24.26 -10.48
CA ASN A 270 -29.27 23.22 -11.26
C ASN A 270 -29.13 21.83 -10.59
N GLN A 271 -28.04 21.60 -9.86
CA GLN A 271 -27.80 20.42 -9.03
C GLN A 271 -27.37 20.87 -7.63
N PRO A 272 -28.30 21.44 -6.83
CA PRO A 272 -27.98 22.03 -5.54
C PRO A 272 -27.76 20.98 -4.47
N PHE A 273 -26.90 21.34 -3.53
CA PHE A 273 -26.68 20.62 -2.28
C PHE A 273 -27.01 21.54 -1.12
N VAL A 274 -27.54 20.98 -0.03
CA VAL A 274 -27.47 21.60 1.29
C VAL A 274 -26.21 21.19 1.98
N MET A 275 -25.49 22.13 2.58
CA MET A 275 -24.20 21.89 3.19
C MET A 275 -24.00 22.69 4.48
N VAL A 276 -23.20 22.11 5.39
CA VAL A 276 -22.71 22.80 6.61
C VAL A 276 -21.40 22.13 7.06
N ALA A 277 -20.48 22.92 7.58
CA ALA A 277 -19.33 22.39 8.28
C ALA A 277 -19.49 22.58 9.79
N GLN A 278 -19.05 21.60 10.56
CA GLN A 278 -19.09 21.62 12.01
C GLN A 278 -17.71 21.32 12.59
N ALA A 279 -17.31 22.07 13.60
CA ALA A 279 -16.21 21.73 14.49
C ALA A 279 -16.78 21.34 15.85
N ALA A 280 -16.39 20.18 16.36
CA ALA A 280 -16.90 19.64 17.60
C ALA A 280 -15.77 19.22 18.54
N SER A 281 -15.88 19.58 19.82
CA SER A 281 -14.94 19.20 20.89
C SER A 281 -15.62 19.28 22.24
N PRO A 282 -15.20 18.51 23.26
CA PRO A 282 -15.58 18.79 24.65
C PRO A 282 -15.08 20.15 25.13
N ASP A 283 -13.98 20.66 24.55
CA ASP A 283 -13.44 21.98 24.82
C ASP A 283 -14.04 23.02 23.84
N ARG A 284 -14.73 24.02 24.39
CA ARG A 284 -15.33 25.12 23.63
C ARG A 284 -14.32 25.92 22.82
N PHE A 285 -13.15 26.21 23.40
CA PHE A 285 -12.12 26.99 22.71
C PHE A 285 -11.51 26.23 21.54
N ALA A 286 -11.31 24.92 21.69
CA ALA A 286 -10.86 24.06 20.61
C ALA A 286 -11.84 24.06 19.45
N ALA A 287 -13.14 23.86 19.72
CA ALA A 287 -14.20 23.89 18.69
C ALA A 287 -14.26 25.25 17.98
N MET A 288 -14.21 26.35 18.72
CA MET A 288 -14.21 27.71 18.14
C MET A 288 -12.99 27.99 17.26
N SER A 289 -11.79 27.65 17.75
CA SER A 289 -10.53 27.84 17.01
C SER A 289 -10.54 27.08 15.68
N ILE A 290 -10.98 25.81 15.69
CA ILE A 290 -11.08 25.00 14.48
C ILE A 290 -12.13 25.57 13.52
N ALA A 291 -13.30 25.99 14.02
CA ALA A 291 -14.35 26.58 13.19
C ALA A 291 -13.89 27.88 12.50
N GLN A 292 -13.16 28.74 13.19
CA GLN A 292 -12.60 29.95 12.60
C GLN A 292 -11.61 29.62 11.48
N THR A 293 -10.72 28.62 11.70
CA THR A 293 -9.77 28.19 10.70
C THR A 293 -10.46 27.58 9.48
N LEU A 294 -11.56 26.81 9.69
CA LEU A 294 -12.40 26.29 8.61
C LEU A 294 -13.04 27.42 7.80
N GLY A 295 -13.63 28.41 8.47
CA GLY A 295 -14.23 29.58 7.81
C GLY A 295 -13.22 30.32 6.92
N ALA A 296 -12.01 30.55 7.43
CA ALA A 296 -10.93 31.14 6.65
C ALA A 296 -10.53 30.27 5.45
N ALA A 297 -10.46 28.93 5.61
CA ALA A 297 -10.09 28.01 4.54
C ALA A 297 -11.17 27.94 3.42
N PHE A 298 -12.46 28.12 3.74
CA PHE A 298 -13.52 28.13 2.74
C PHE A 298 -13.58 29.44 1.95
N THR A 299 -13.07 30.52 2.50
CA THR A 299 -13.09 31.86 1.91
C THR A 299 -11.72 32.30 1.35
N ALA A 300 -10.71 31.41 1.36
CA ALA A 300 -9.39 31.71 0.82
C ALA A 300 -9.47 32.09 -0.67
N ARG A 301 -8.86 33.23 -1.03
CA ARG A 301 -8.81 33.72 -2.42
C ARG A 301 -7.77 32.94 -3.23
N THR A 302 -8.12 32.60 -4.46
CA THR A 302 -7.13 32.19 -5.48
C THR A 302 -6.47 33.47 -6.04
N ALA A 303 -5.16 33.58 -5.97
CA ALA A 303 -4.43 34.70 -6.55
C ALA A 303 -4.74 34.83 -8.07
N GLY A 304 -5.19 36.01 -8.51
CA GLY A 304 -5.31 36.34 -9.94
C GLY A 304 -6.70 36.73 -10.49
N ARG A 305 -7.75 36.87 -9.67
CA ARG A 305 -9.02 37.42 -10.13
C ARG A 305 -9.22 38.87 -9.68
N GLY A 306 -9.74 39.68 -10.60
CA GLY A 306 -9.90 41.13 -10.45
C GLY A 306 -10.80 41.53 -9.29
N ASP A 307 -10.66 42.80 -8.89
CA ASP A 307 -11.22 43.43 -7.68
C ASP A 307 -12.75 43.52 -7.61
N ASP A 308 -13.49 43.08 -8.63
CA ASP A 308 -14.96 43.27 -8.75
C ASP A 308 -15.83 42.12 -8.22
N GLU A 309 -15.24 41.01 -7.70
CA GLU A 309 -16.04 39.94 -7.14
C GLU A 309 -16.28 40.11 -5.66
N LEU A 310 -17.57 40.07 -5.25
CA LEU A 310 -17.98 39.99 -3.85
C LEU A 310 -17.23 38.88 -3.14
N ILE A 311 -16.54 39.23 -2.06
CA ILE A 311 -15.75 38.31 -1.28
C ILE A 311 -16.68 37.29 -0.64
N SER A 312 -16.52 36.01 -0.98
CA SER A 312 -17.19 34.96 -0.24
C SER A 312 -16.81 35.06 1.24
N ALA A 313 -17.77 34.89 2.12
CA ALA A 313 -17.56 34.97 3.55
C ALA A 313 -18.20 33.79 4.25
N ALA A 314 -17.53 33.30 5.32
CA ALA A 314 -18.07 32.30 6.21
C ALA A 314 -18.60 32.98 7.48
N GLU A 315 -19.71 32.48 7.98
CA GLU A 315 -20.24 32.81 9.29
C GLU A 315 -19.96 31.66 10.25
N VAL A 316 -19.40 31.98 11.42
CA VAL A 316 -19.12 31.02 12.49
C VAL A 316 -20.13 31.23 13.60
N ILE A 317 -20.98 30.22 13.82
CA ILE A 317 -22.06 30.30 14.81
C ILE A 317 -22.00 29.12 15.77
N TYR A 318 -22.51 29.35 16.98
CA TYR A 318 -22.69 28.31 18.00
C TYR A 318 -24.06 28.39 18.62
N PRO A 319 -24.63 27.25 19.08
CA PRO A 319 -25.95 27.22 19.67
C PRO A 319 -26.01 28.05 20.98
N GLY A 320 -27.00 28.92 21.09
CA GLY A 320 -27.27 29.70 22.28
C GLY A 320 -28.33 29.07 23.18
N THR A 321 -29.05 28.06 22.69
CA THR A 321 -30.15 27.38 23.39
C THR A 321 -30.03 25.87 23.25
N ASP A 322 -30.63 25.09 24.18
CA ASP A 322 -30.65 23.63 24.13
C ASP A 322 -31.27 23.05 22.85
N PRO A 323 -32.41 23.60 22.30
CA PRO A 323 -32.92 23.12 21.02
C PRO A 323 -31.97 23.31 19.85
N GLU A 324 -31.21 24.41 19.83
CA GLU A 324 -30.18 24.66 18.80
C GLU A 324 -29.02 23.66 18.93
N ALA A 325 -28.57 23.41 20.18
CA ALA A 325 -27.55 22.40 20.44
C ALA A 325 -27.98 20.99 20.00
N GLN A 326 -29.24 20.63 20.25
CA GLN A 326 -29.82 19.37 19.77
C GLN A 326 -29.89 19.32 18.24
N SER A 327 -30.19 20.42 17.57
CA SER A 327 -30.24 20.49 16.11
C SER A 327 -28.82 20.31 15.51
N ALA A 328 -27.83 21.00 16.05
CA ALA A 328 -26.43 20.83 15.66
C ALA A 328 -25.92 19.38 15.90
N ALA A 329 -26.31 18.79 17.03
CA ALA A 329 -25.97 17.41 17.36
C ALA A 329 -26.64 16.38 16.42
N ARG A 330 -27.85 16.63 15.94
CA ARG A 330 -28.53 15.78 14.93
C ARG A 330 -27.75 15.73 13.63
N THR A 331 -27.23 16.86 13.16
CA THR A 331 -26.40 16.92 11.97
C THR A 331 -25.13 16.09 12.16
N LEU A 332 -24.47 16.22 13.30
CA LEU A 332 -23.26 15.45 13.61
C LEU A 332 -23.55 13.95 13.76
N HIS A 333 -24.50 13.55 14.59
CA HIS A 333 -24.67 12.14 14.99
C HIS A 333 -25.62 11.35 14.07
N HIS A 334 -26.59 12.01 13.45
CA HIS A 334 -27.60 11.35 12.62
C HIS A 334 -27.51 11.70 11.14
N LEU A 335 -26.58 12.55 10.73
CA LEU A 335 -26.43 13.04 9.36
C LEU A 335 -27.75 13.65 8.84
N VAL A 336 -28.42 14.41 9.67
CA VAL A 336 -29.68 15.12 9.33
C VAL A 336 -29.49 16.59 9.59
N LEU A 337 -29.37 17.36 8.51
CA LEU A 337 -29.26 18.81 8.64
C LEU A 337 -30.58 19.37 9.09
N THR A 338 -30.61 19.96 10.27
CA THR A 338 -31.76 20.68 10.84
C THR A 338 -31.33 22.12 11.01
N PRO A 339 -31.92 23.09 10.25
CA PRO A 339 -31.62 24.50 10.38
C PRO A 339 -31.91 25.01 11.78
N TRP A 340 -31.04 25.86 12.30
CA TRP A 340 -31.21 26.54 13.57
C TRP A 340 -30.58 27.94 13.55
N GLY A 341 -30.82 28.72 14.57
CA GLY A 341 -30.38 30.10 14.66
C GLY A 341 -31.30 31.07 13.87
N GLN A 342 -31.20 32.32 14.20
CA GLN A 342 -31.97 33.35 13.51
C GLN A 342 -31.45 33.53 12.07
N THR A 343 -32.35 33.87 11.15
CA THR A 343 -32.00 34.24 9.77
C THR A 343 -32.34 35.69 9.51
N GLN A 344 -31.58 36.33 8.64
CA GLN A 344 -31.86 37.68 8.17
C GLN A 344 -32.89 37.69 7.03
N ALA A 345 -33.28 36.54 6.50
CA ALA A 345 -34.33 36.38 5.49
C ALA A 345 -35.77 36.53 6.06
N ARG A 346 -35.97 37.45 7.01
CA ARG A 346 -37.27 37.59 7.70
C ARG A 346 -38.42 37.89 6.77
N GLU A 347 -38.20 38.72 5.74
CA GLU A 347 -39.18 39.14 4.74
C GLU A 347 -39.29 38.20 3.54
N SER A 348 -38.41 37.23 3.44
CA SER A 348 -38.34 36.26 2.33
C SER A 348 -38.27 34.83 2.84
N PRO A 349 -39.34 34.25 3.37
CA PRO A 349 -39.31 32.90 3.95
C PRO A 349 -38.81 31.85 2.99
N ASP A 350 -39.12 31.99 1.71
CA ASP A 350 -38.69 31.05 0.66
C ASP A 350 -37.15 31.10 0.36
N LEU A 351 -36.46 32.14 0.88
CA LEU A 351 -34.99 32.27 0.72
C LEU A 351 -34.20 31.83 1.97
N GLN A 352 -34.87 31.44 3.08
CA GLN A 352 -34.22 31.08 4.35
C GLN A 352 -33.22 29.91 4.19
N ARG A 353 -33.48 29.01 3.24
CA ARG A 353 -32.62 27.87 2.95
C ARG A 353 -31.37 28.24 2.15
N LEU A 354 -31.35 29.40 1.50
CA LEU A 354 -30.29 29.82 0.59
C LEU A 354 -28.91 29.80 1.26
N ARG A 355 -28.78 30.11 2.54
CA ARG A 355 -27.54 30.08 3.33
C ARG A 355 -26.89 28.71 3.47
N TYR A 356 -27.63 27.64 3.17
CA TYR A 356 -27.14 26.27 3.15
C TYR A 356 -26.99 25.73 1.73
N LEU A 357 -27.47 26.44 0.70
CA LEU A 357 -27.48 25.93 -0.67
C LEU A 357 -26.18 26.29 -1.42
N ALA A 358 -25.65 25.32 -2.12
CA ALA A 358 -24.56 25.52 -3.05
C ALA A 358 -24.69 24.62 -4.29
N ASP A 359 -24.11 25.05 -5.40
CA ASP A 359 -23.85 24.14 -6.53
C ASP A 359 -22.72 23.16 -6.21
N ALA A 360 -22.43 22.21 -7.10
CA ALA A 360 -21.38 21.21 -6.88
C ALA A 360 -19.98 21.82 -6.61
N ARG A 361 -19.65 22.96 -7.24
CA ARG A 361 -18.35 23.63 -7.03
C ARG A 361 -18.29 24.34 -5.68
N GLY A 362 -19.36 25.06 -5.32
CA GLY A 362 -19.51 25.68 -4.00
C GLY A 362 -19.52 24.63 -2.89
N ALA A 363 -20.22 23.51 -3.11
CA ALA A 363 -20.23 22.39 -2.18
C ALA A 363 -18.82 21.74 -2.05
N ALA A 364 -18.04 21.64 -3.12
CA ALA A 364 -16.67 21.15 -3.09
C ALA A 364 -15.69 22.11 -2.40
N ALA A 365 -16.04 23.41 -2.27
CA ALA A 365 -15.24 24.33 -1.46
C ALA A 365 -15.27 23.94 0.02
N LEU A 366 -16.37 23.35 0.48
CA LEU A 366 -16.56 22.86 1.84
C LEU A 366 -16.25 21.36 1.94
N PHE A 367 -16.89 20.51 1.15
CA PHE A 367 -16.79 19.05 1.21
C PHE A 367 -15.62 18.56 0.35
N ARG A 368 -14.41 18.61 0.93
CA ARG A 368 -13.18 18.28 0.21
C ARG A 368 -12.12 17.60 1.08
N PHE A 369 -11.21 16.88 0.42
CA PHE A 369 -10.05 16.29 1.03
C PHE A 369 -8.88 17.28 0.99
N PRO A 370 -7.98 17.30 1.99
CA PRO A 370 -6.74 18.05 1.90
C PRO A 370 -5.86 17.47 0.80
N ILE A 371 -5.10 18.34 0.15
CA ILE A 371 -4.16 17.97 -0.90
C ILE A 371 -2.76 18.07 -0.32
N ALA A 372 -2.00 16.96 -0.42
CA ALA A 372 -0.61 16.94 0.02
C ALA A 372 0.23 17.92 -0.80
N VAL A 373 0.97 18.78 -0.11
CA VAL A 373 2.00 19.64 -0.67
C VAL A 373 3.37 19.19 -0.16
N ARG A 374 4.44 19.87 -0.56
CA ARG A 374 5.77 19.58 -0.01
C ARG A 374 5.75 19.67 1.52
N GLY A 375 5.95 18.53 2.19
CA GLY A 375 5.80 18.39 3.64
C GLY A 375 4.58 17.57 4.08
N GLY A 376 3.74 17.13 3.15
CA GLY A 376 2.59 16.27 3.41
C GLY A 376 1.35 17.01 3.92
N VAL A 377 0.47 16.30 4.61
CA VAL A 377 -0.72 16.83 5.30
C VAL A 377 -0.54 16.64 6.80
N PRO A 378 -0.66 17.70 7.62
CA PRO A 378 -0.44 17.58 9.06
C PRO A 378 -1.34 16.51 9.70
N GLY A 379 -0.73 15.52 10.37
CA GLY A 379 -1.42 14.45 11.08
C GLY A 379 -2.09 13.39 10.21
N ILE A 380 -1.93 13.43 8.89
CA ILE A 380 -2.51 12.45 7.97
C ILE A 380 -1.39 11.76 7.19
N GLU A 381 -1.41 10.45 7.15
CA GLU A 381 -0.48 9.66 6.34
C GLU A 381 -0.77 9.91 4.85
N VAL A 382 0.28 10.22 4.09
CA VAL A 382 0.22 10.42 2.64
C VAL A 382 1.07 9.37 1.96
N ARG A 383 0.54 8.70 0.95
CA ARG A 383 1.26 7.68 0.17
C ARG A 383 1.22 8.02 -1.31
N GLU A 384 2.31 7.75 -2.00
CA GLU A 384 2.33 7.85 -3.46
C GLU A 384 1.28 6.91 -4.08
N PRO A 385 0.52 7.36 -5.09
CA PRO A 385 -0.40 6.49 -5.79
C PRO A 385 0.40 5.40 -6.51
N MET A 386 0.23 4.15 -6.09
CA MET A 386 0.76 3.05 -6.86
C MET A 386 0.01 2.93 -8.19
N PRO A 387 0.72 2.86 -9.32
CA PRO A 387 0.08 2.61 -10.59
C PRO A 387 -0.65 1.26 -10.53
N ASP A 388 -1.97 1.30 -10.60
CA ASP A 388 -2.84 0.13 -10.63
C ASP A 388 -2.74 -0.51 -12.01
N PHE A 389 -1.72 -1.33 -12.23
CA PHE A 389 -1.71 -2.25 -13.34
C PHE A 389 -2.65 -3.42 -13.03
N GLU A 390 -3.94 -3.26 -13.28
CA GLU A 390 -4.85 -4.41 -13.32
C GLU A 390 -4.64 -5.12 -14.67
N PRO A 391 -4.01 -6.30 -14.70
CA PRO A 391 -4.10 -7.13 -15.90
C PRO A 391 -5.58 -7.49 -16.10
N GLY A 392 -6.13 -7.13 -17.25
CA GLY A 392 -7.54 -7.21 -17.57
C GLY A 392 -8.18 -8.53 -17.17
N GLY A 393 -9.19 -8.47 -16.32
CA GLY A 393 -10.05 -9.58 -15.88
C GLY A 393 -10.00 -9.82 -14.37
N ARG A 394 -11.04 -9.41 -13.66
CA ARG A 394 -11.28 -9.78 -12.26
C ARG A 394 -11.48 -11.28 -12.16
N ARG A 395 -10.50 -12.01 -11.65
CA ARG A 395 -10.66 -13.41 -11.28
C ARG A 395 -10.96 -13.50 -9.80
N SER A 396 -12.14 -14.00 -9.45
CA SER A 396 -12.55 -14.26 -8.07
C SER A 396 -12.14 -15.66 -7.57
N GLN A 397 -11.69 -16.55 -8.45
CA GLN A 397 -11.32 -17.92 -8.09
C GLN A 397 -9.85 -18.18 -8.43
N ILE A 398 -9.10 -18.61 -7.42
CA ILE A 398 -7.70 -19.04 -7.53
C ILE A 398 -7.71 -20.49 -8.04
N LYS A 399 -6.99 -20.76 -9.13
CA LYS A 399 -6.86 -22.11 -9.68
C LYS A 399 -5.91 -22.97 -8.84
N ALA A 400 -6.06 -24.29 -8.93
CA ALA A 400 -5.21 -25.24 -8.19
C ALA A 400 -3.71 -25.13 -8.54
N ASP A 401 -3.37 -24.68 -9.76
CA ASP A 401 -2.02 -24.47 -10.25
C ASP A 401 -1.50 -23.03 -10.00
N GLU A 402 -2.24 -22.22 -9.25
CA GLU A 402 -1.90 -20.82 -8.93
C GLU A 402 -1.59 -20.67 -7.44
N ILE A 403 -0.63 -19.80 -7.15
CA ILE A 403 -0.32 -19.31 -5.80
C ILE A 403 -0.89 -17.91 -5.67
N HIS A 404 -1.55 -17.63 -4.55
CA HIS A 404 -2.05 -16.32 -4.20
C HIS A 404 -0.92 -15.46 -3.62
N LEU A 405 -0.68 -14.29 -4.20
CA LEU A 405 0.31 -13.32 -3.69
C LEU A 405 -0.32 -12.22 -2.84
N GLY A 406 -1.60 -11.94 -3.06
CA GLY A 406 -2.33 -10.87 -2.39
C GLY A 406 -3.59 -10.51 -3.18
N SER A 407 -4.18 -9.37 -2.85
CA SER A 407 -5.34 -8.83 -3.56
C SER A 407 -5.06 -7.40 -4.02
N PHE A 408 -5.61 -7.03 -5.16
CA PHE A 408 -5.60 -5.64 -5.62
C PHE A 408 -6.45 -4.78 -4.69
N GLN A 409 -6.13 -3.50 -4.57
CA GLN A 409 -6.92 -2.56 -3.75
C GLN A 409 -8.39 -2.50 -4.16
N ARG A 410 -8.68 -2.66 -5.46
CA ARG A 410 -10.05 -2.68 -6.03
C ARG A 410 -10.73 -4.05 -6.00
N GLY A 411 -10.14 -5.01 -5.31
CA GLY A 411 -10.60 -6.39 -5.28
C GLY A 411 -10.09 -7.20 -6.48
N GLY A 412 -10.05 -8.51 -6.32
CA GLY A 412 -9.45 -9.45 -7.26
C GLY A 412 -8.12 -10.01 -6.73
N ALA A 413 -7.88 -11.29 -6.98
CA ALA A 413 -6.67 -11.97 -6.51
C ALA A 413 -5.48 -11.70 -7.44
N VAL A 414 -4.34 -11.39 -6.85
CA VAL A 414 -3.04 -11.41 -7.52
C VAL A 414 -2.48 -12.81 -7.40
N THR A 415 -2.33 -13.51 -8.52
CA THR A 415 -1.85 -14.90 -8.54
C THR A 415 -0.66 -15.09 -9.46
N VAL A 416 0.16 -16.08 -9.15
CA VAL A 416 1.25 -16.56 -10.01
C VAL A 416 1.08 -18.06 -10.21
N ARG A 417 1.28 -18.55 -11.43
CA ARG A 417 1.20 -19.97 -11.70
C ARG A 417 2.43 -20.70 -11.17
N LEU A 418 2.24 -21.91 -10.63
CA LEU A 418 3.34 -22.75 -10.14
C LEU A 418 4.47 -22.90 -11.17
N LYS A 419 4.14 -23.11 -12.44
CA LYS A 419 5.13 -23.24 -13.52
C LYS A 419 5.97 -21.97 -13.73
N ASP A 420 5.43 -20.79 -13.40
CA ASP A 420 6.15 -19.54 -13.56
C ASP A 420 7.18 -19.34 -12.43
N LEU A 421 6.97 -19.97 -11.26
CA LEU A 421 8.00 -20.01 -10.19
C LEU A 421 9.22 -20.85 -10.57
N ALA A 422 9.09 -21.82 -11.48
CA ALA A 422 10.26 -22.53 -12.04
C ALA A 422 11.18 -21.60 -12.85
N ARG A 423 10.71 -20.39 -13.22
CA ARG A 423 11.50 -19.35 -13.89
C ARG A 423 12.15 -18.36 -12.93
N HIS A 424 12.23 -18.74 -11.66
CA HIS A 424 12.85 -18.01 -10.57
C HIS A 424 12.14 -16.70 -10.20
N GLY A 425 12.41 -16.21 -8.99
CA GLY A 425 11.84 -14.98 -8.45
C GLY A 425 12.82 -14.21 -7.58
N LEU A 426 12.60 -12.91 -7.48
CA LEU A 426 13.30 -11.99 -6.59
C LEU A 426 12.28 -11.28 -5.71
N ILE A 427 12.48 -11.32 -4.40
CA ILE A 427 11.74 -10.52 -3.41
C ILE A 427 12.72 -9.51 -2.84
N ALA A 428 12.45 -8.23 -3.06
CA ALA A 428 13.33 -7.15 -2.63
C ALA A 428 12.59 -6.16 -1.72
N GLY A 429 13.30 -5.55 -0.77
CA GLY A 429 12.76 -4.49 0.08
C GLY A 429 13.57 -4.25 1.35
N LEU A 430 13.33 -3.13 2.01
CA LEU A 430 14.04 -2.71 3.21
C LEU A 430 13.79 -3.66 4.41
N PRO A 431 14.64 -3.63 5.45
CA PRO A 431 14.34 -4.33 6.70
C PRO A 431 12.99 -3.93 7.27
N GLY A 432 12.19 -4.90 7.72
CA GLY A 432 10.85 -4.64 8.27
C GLY A 432 9.74 -4.40 7.24
N SER A 433 10.02 -4.38 5.95
CA SER A 433 9.02 -4.16 4.88
C SER A 433 8.07 -5.35 4.64
N GLY A 434 8.28 -6.51 5.27
CA GLY A 434 7.42 -7.69 5.13
C GLY A 434 7.92 -8.78 4.19
N LYS A 435 9.18 -8.73 3.70
CA LYS A 435 9.77 -9.78 2.84
C LYS A 435 9.62 -11.18 3.40
N THR A 436 10.06 -11.38 4.65
CA THR A 436 9.97 -12.69 5.32
C THR A 436 8.53 -13.17 5.42
N ASN A 437 7.55 -12.28 5.70
CA ASN A 437 6.14 -12.65 5.71
C ASN A 437 5.66 -13.14 4.34
N THR A 438 6.06 -12.47 3.26
CA THR A 438 5.75 -12.91 1.89
C THR A 438 6.38 -14.27 1.60
N CYS A 439 7.64 -14.48 1.98
CA CYS A 439 8.31 -15.78 1.83
C CYS A 439 7.56 -16.88 2.61
N LEU A 440 7.24 -16.65 3.88
CA LEU A 440 6.50 -17.61 4.73
C LEU A 440 5.13 -17.94 4.12
N TYR A 441 4.42 -16.92 3.62
CA TYR A 441 3.12 -17.11 2.98
C TYR A 441 3.22 -17.94 1.70
N LEU A 442 4.24 -17.70 0.86
CA LEU A 442 4.50 -18.52 -0.33
C LEU A 442 4.83 -19.98 0.04
N LEU A 443 5.70 -20.19 1.05
CA LEU A 443 6.07 -21.53 1.51
C LEU A 443 4.87 -22.29 2.08
N SER A 444 3.96 -21.63 2.79
CA SER A 444 2.72 -22.26 3.28
C SER A 444 1.85 -22.78 2.13
N GLN A 445 1.70 -22.00 1.08
CA GLN A 445 0.93 -22.41 -0.09
C GLN A 445 1.59 -23.54 -0.90
N LEU A 446 2.94 -23.57 -0.95
CA LEU A 446 3.69 -24.69 -1.54
C LEU A 446 3.49 -25.98 -0.75
N GLN A 447 3.50 -25.89 0.59
CA GLN A 447 3.23 -27.03 1.48
C GLN A 447 1.82 -27.60 1.26
N GLU A 448 0.79 -26.76 1.16
CA GLU A 448 -0.58 -27.18 0.83
C GLU A 448 -0.64 -27.94 -0.49
N ARG A 449 0.18 -27.55 -1.46
CA ARG A 449 0.27 -28.19 -2.80
C ARG A 449 1.27 -29.32 -2.87
N ARG A 450 1.88 -29.68 -1.73
CA ARG A 450 2.90 -30.74 -1.60
C ARG A 450 4.11 -30.54 -2.52
N VAL A 451 4.48 -29.29 -2.77
CA VAL A 451 5.72 -28.95 -3.48
C VAL A 451 6.84 -28.82 -2.43
N PRO A 452 7.86 -29.68 -2.45
CA PRO A 452 8.97 -29.59 -1.50
C PRO A 452 9.78 -28.33 -1.75
N PHE A 453 10.42 -27.83 -0.68
CA PHE A 453 11.26 -26.66 -0.75
C PHE A 453 12.44 -26.73 0.21
N LEU A 454 13.48 -26.01 -0.12
CA LEU A 454 14.63 -25.77 0.74
C LEU A 454 14.79 -24.27 0.99
N VAL A 455 14.91 -23.87 2.25
CA VAL A 455 15.28 -22.52 2.66
C VAL A 455 16.73 -22.50 3.11
N ILE A 456 17.53 -21.58 2.58
CA ILE A 456 18.88 -21.26 3.08
C ILE A 456 18.81 -19.91 3.77
N GLU A 457 19.02 -19.90 5.08
CA GLU A 457 18.91 -18.72 5.95
C GLU A 457 20.28 -18.40 6.59
N PRO A 458 21.05 -17.44 6.02
CA PRO A 458 22.42 -17.18 6.46
C PRO A 458 22.56 -16.38 7.76
N ALA A 459 21.58 -15.56 8.12
CA ALA A 459 21.77 -14.52 9.16
C ALA A 459 20.79 -14.62 10.33
N LYS A 460 19.66 -15.30 10.17
CA LYS A 460 18.58 -15.34 11.15
C LYS A 460 18.07 -16.78 11.31
N THR A 461 17.06 -16.97 12.17
CA THR A 461 16.41 -18.27 12.38
C THR A 461 14.88 -18.10 12.39
N GLU A 462 14.36 -17.33 11.42
CA GLU A 462 12.94 -16.96 11.36
C GLU A 462 12.08 -18.11 10.81
N TYR A 463 12.59 -18.86 9.82
CA TYR A 463 11.82 -19.92 9.13
C TYR A 463 11.58 -21.17 9.97
N ARG A 464 12.35 -21.42 11.03
CA ARG A 464 12.03 -22.49 11.98
C ARG A 464 10.67 -22.35 12.62
N GLY A 465 10.14 -21.12 12.66
CA GLY A 465 8.78 -20.84 13.16
C GLY A 465 7.68 -21.61 12.42
N LEU A 466 7.92 -22.05 11.18
CA LEU A 466 6.98 -22.88 10.41
C LEU A 466 6.66 -24.22 11.12
N ILE A 467 7.56 -24.79 11.94
CA ILE A 467 7.28 -26.02 12.69
C ILE A 467 6.01 -25.90 13.55
N ARG A 468 5.69 -24.69 13.99
CA ARG A 468 4.51 -24.43 14.84
C ARG A 468 3.22 -24.29 14.06
N GLN A 469 3.29 -24.24 12.71
CA GLN A 469 2.12 -24.09 11.86
C GLN A 469 1.55 -25.46 11.47
N PRO A 470 0.24 -25.62 11.44
CA PRO A 470 -0.40 -26.84 10.95
C PRO A 470 0.06 -27.19 9.54
N GLY A 471 0.30 -28.47 9.29
CA GLY A 471 0.75 -28.97 7.99
C GLY A 471 2.27 -29.01 7.78
N PHE A 472 3.06 -28.54 8.75
CA PHE A 472 4.53 -28.56 8.69
C PHE A 472 5.20 -29.61 9.60
N GLU A 473 4.47 -30.65 10.00
CA GLU A 473 4.94 -31.70 10.87
C GLU A 473 6.13 -32.50 10.26
N ASN A 474 6.29 -32.44 8.94
CA ASN A 474 7.37 -33.07 8.19
C ASN A 474 8.53 -32.13 7.83
N LEU A 475 8.53 -30.89 8.32
CA LEU A 475 9.58 -29.91 8.08
C LEU A 475 10.88 -30.35 8.76
N LEU A 476 11.96 -30.35 8.00
CA LEU A 476 13.32 -30.61 8.51
C LEU A 476 14.00 -29.26 8.79
N VAL A 477 14.57 -29.11 9.98
CA VAL A 477 15.36 -27.92 10.33
C VAL A 477 16.75 -28.37 10.80
N PHE A 478 17.78 -27.83 10.14
CA PHE A 478 19.18 -28.07 10.49
C PHE A 478 19.86 -26.74 10.77
N THR A 479 20.58 -26.66 11.87
CA THR A 479 21.47 -25.54 12.20
C THR A 479 22.90 -25.94 11.88
N LEU A 480 23.43 -25.43 10.74
CA LEU A 480 24.77 -25.81 10.28
C LEU A 480 25.84 -25.27 11.23
N GLY A 481 26.70 -26.14 11.69
CA GLY A 481 27.72 -25.81 12.70
C GLY A 481 27.30 -26.02 14.13
N ASP A 482 26.02 -26.39 14.40
CA ASP A 482 25.58 -26.86 15.70
C ASP A 482 25.45 -28.39 15.73
N GLU A 483 26.21 -29.01 16.62
CA GLU A 483 26.25 -30.46 16.77
C GLU A 483 25.26 -30.96 17.85
N THR A 484 24.60 -30.05 18.54
CA THR A 484 23.78 -30.40 19.74
C THR A 484 22.33 -30.72 19.40
N THR A 485 21.77 -30.04 18.38
CA THR A 485 20.33 -30.13 18.09
C THR A 485 20.04 -31.01 16.88
N ALA A 486 20.53 -30.65 15.70
CA ALA A 486 20.28 -31.37 14.45
C ALA A 486 21.56 -31.34 13.58
N PRO A 487 22.52 -32.27 13.82
CA PRO A 487 23.80 -32.24 13.13
C PRO A 487 23.64 -32.47 11.62
N PHE A 488 24.16 -31.54 10.83
CA PHE A 488 24.17 -31.61 9.39
C PHE A 488 25.46 -32.21 8.86
N ARG A 489 25.38 -33.04 7.83
CA ARG A 489 26.54 -33.71 7.20
C ARG A 489 26.50 -33.47 5.71
N LEU A 490 27.60 -32.92 5.18
CA LEU A 490 27.77 -32.64 3.77
C LEU A 490 29.18 -32.98 3.35
N ASN A 491 29.38 -34.09 2.65
CA ASN A 491 30.64 -34.42 2.01
C ASN A 491 30.67 -33.78 0.61
N PRO A 492 31.43 -32.71 0.38
CA PRO A 492 31.48 -32.09 -0.93
C PRO A 492 32.07 -32.96 -2.03
N PHE A 493 32.78 -34.04 -1.66
CA PHE A 493 33.41 -34.98 -2.59
C PHE A 493 32.54 -36.20 -2.91
N GLU A 494 31.32 -36.25 -2.46
CA GLU A 494 30.38 -37.32 -2.78
C GLU A 494 29.79 -37.11 -4.18
N LEU A 495 30.05 -38.06 -5.10
CA LEU A 495 29.61 -38.01 -6.48
C LEU A 495 28.23 -38.71 -6.60
N LEU A 496 27.22 -38.04 -7.09
CA LEU A 496 25.88 -38.61 -7.28
C LEU A 496 25.84 -39.53 -8.52
N PRO A 497 24.92 -40.52 -8.57
CA PRO A 497 24.76 -41.42 -9.69
C PRO A 497 24.63 -40.74 -11.05
N GLY A 498 25.43 -41.21 -12.03
CA GLY A 498 25.43 -40.69 -13.40
C GLY A 498 26.10 -39.32 -13.59
N VAL A 499 26.59 -38.68 -12.53
CA VAL A 499 27.38 -37.42 -12.63
C VAL A 499 28.81 -37.75 -13.03
N ARG A 500 29.35 -37.04 -14.03
CA ARG A 500 30.74 -37.20 -14.45
C ARG A 500 31.70 -36.57 -13.44
N LEU A 501 32.76 -37.30 -13.07
CA LEU A 501 33.72 -36.81 -12.09
C LEU A 501 34.38 -35.50 -12.51
N GLU A 502 34.81 -35.38 -13.77
CA GLU A 502 35.44 -34.18 -14.31
C GLU A 502 34.59 -32.93 -14.10
N VAL A 503 33.27 -33.02 -14.39
CA VAL A 503 32.32 -31.89 -14.21
C VAL A 503 32.12 -31.53 -12.73
N HIS A 504 32.11 -32.56 -11.86
CA HIS A 504 32.00 -32.36 -10.42
C HIS A 504 33.25 -31.65 -9.86
N LEU A 505 34.47 -32.10 -10.28
CA LEU A 505 35.71 -31.47 -9.85
C LEU A 505 35.83 -30.01 -10.29
N GLU A 506 35.42 -29.71 -11.52
CA GLU A 506 35.39 -28.34 -12.03
C GLU A 506 34.49 -27.44 -11.16
N ALA A 507 33.27 -27.91 -10.84
CA ALA A 507 32.36 -27.20 -9.99
C ALA A 507 32.91 -26.99 -8.56
N LEU A 508 33.53 -28.02 -7.97
CA LEU A 508 34.18 -27.91 -6.66
C LEU A 508 35.37 -26.93 -6.68
N ASN A 509 36.18 -26.96 -7.73
CA ASN A 509 37.32 -26.05 -7.88
C ASN A 509 36.84 -24.58 -7.92
N VAL A 510 35.80 -24.29 -8.71
CA VAL A 510 35.21 -22.96 -8.76
C VAL A 510 34.64 -22.54 -7.38
N ALA A 511 33.92 -23.43 -6.70
CA ALA A 511 33.30 -23.13 -5.40
C ALA A 511 34.36 -22.85 -4.32
N ILE A 512 35.38 -23.65 -4.22
CA ILE A 512 36.47 -23.50 -3.22
C ILE A 512 37.26 -22.20 -3.47
N ASN A 513 37.62 -21.93 -4.73
CA ASN A 513 38.34 -20.72 -5.09
C ASN A 513 37.51 -19.43 -4.87
N ALA A 514 36.20 -19.48 -5.09
CA ALA A 514 35.30 -18.34 -4.89
C ALA A 514 35.09 -18.02 -3.42
N ALA A 515 34.83 -19.03 -2.59
CA ALA A 515 34.58 -18.84 -1.16
C ALA A 515 35.88 -18.47 -0.39
N MET A 516 37.03 -18.81 -0.92
CA MET A 516 38.33 -18.55 -0.31
C MET A 516 39.22 -17.84 -1.32
N PRO A 517 39.15 -16.50 -1.47
CA PRO A 517 39.96 -15.78 -2.43
C PRO A 517 41.43 -16.18 -2.36
N GLN A 518 41.94 -16.71 -3.46
CA GLN A 518 43.28 -17.34 -3.55
C GLN A 518 44.27 -16.37 -4.20
N PHE A 519 45.51 -16.44 -3.77
CA PHE A 519 46.58 -15.63 -4.34
C PHE A 519 47.70 -16.58 -4.86
N GLY A 520 48.33 -16.20 -5.96
CA GLY A 520 49.46 -16.89 -6.52
C GLY A 520 49.13 -18.31 -7.04
N VAL A 521 49.80 -19.29 -6.52
CA VAL A 521 49.75 -20.69 -7.03
C VAL A 521 48.71 -21.60 -6.37
N LEU A 522 47.94 -21.08 -5.41
CA LEU A 522 46.96 -21.87 -4.66
C LEU A 522 45.86 -22.50 -5.52
N PRO A 523 45.29 -21.83 -6.55
CA PRO A 523 44.27 -22.43 -7.41
C PRO A 523 44.76 -23.74 -8.08
N SER A 524 45.98 -23.75 -8.57
CA SER A 524 46.55 -24.97 -9.20
C SER A 524 46.90 -26.09 -8.20
N ILE A 525 47.19 -25.74 -6.95
CA ILE A 525 47.38 -26.72 -5.87
C ILE A 525 46.06 -27.37 -5.48
N ILE A 526 44.97 -26.60 -5.43
CA ILE A 526 43.61 -27.09 -5.16
C ILE A 526 43.20 -28.08 -6.26
N GLU A 527 43.37 -27.70 -7.52
CA GLU A 527 43.04 -28.55 -8.69
C GLU A 527 43.81 -29.89 -8.63
N GLU A 528 45.13 -29.87 -8.46
CA GLU A 528 45.97 -31.04 -8.31
C GLU A 528 45.53 -31.90 -7.11
N ALA A 529 45.23 -31.30 -5.99
CA ALA A 529 44.77 -32.02 -4.79
C ALA A 529 43.40 -32.68 -5.01
N LEU A 530 42.46 -31.99 -5.71
CA LEU A 530 41.17 -32.56 -6.06
C LEU A 530 41.28 -33.79 -6.93
N GLU A 531 42.12 -33.78 -7.96
CA GLU A 531 42.36 -34.94 -8.80
C GLU A 531 43.04 -36.07 -8.02
N ALA A 532 44.06 -35.76 -7.21
CA ALA A 532 44.83 -36.72 -6.44
C ALA A 532 43.97 -37.53 -5.47
N ILE A 533 43.01 -36.93 -4.79
CA ILE A 533 42.18 -37.64 -3.80
C ILE A 533 41.26 -38.68 -4.43
N TYR A 534 40.77 -38.43 -5.65
CA TYR A 534 39.95 -39.42 -6.36
C TYR A 534 40.81 -40.50 -7.03
N THR A 535 41.93 -40.11 -7.64
CA THR A 535 42.90 -41.06 -8.24
C THR A 535 43.43 -42.05 -7.19
N ALA A 536 43.74 -41.57 -5.98
CA ALA A 536 44.18 -42.43 -4.86
C ALA A 536 43.13 -43.47 -4.44
N LYS A 537 41.87 -43.24 -4.79
CA LYS A 537 40.74 -44.17 -4.54
C LYS A 537 40.37 -45.00 -5.78
N GLY A 538 41.18 -44.92 -6.84
CA GLY A 538 40.98 -45.69 -8.08
C GLY A 538 39.92 -45.12 -9.03
N TRP A 539 39.56 -43.83 -8.90
CA TRP A 539 38.71 -43.14 -9.84
C TRP A 539 39.48 -42.60 -11.04
N ARG A 540 38.85 -42.63 -12.20
CA ARG A 540 39.33 -41.92 -13.40
C ARG A 540 38.49 -40.67 -13.64
N LEU A 541 39.06 -39.64 -14.22
CA LEU A 541 38.35 -38.40 -14.51
C LEU A 541 37.10 -38.60 -15.40
N THR A 542 37.13 -39.61 -16.26
CA THR A 542 36.00 -39.99 -17.13
C THR A 542 34.90 -40.81 -16.45
N ASP A 543 35.15 -41.29 -15.22
CA ASP A 543 34.18 -42.11 -14.50
C ASP A 543 32.92 -41.30 -14.14
N THR A 544 31.82 -41.99 -14.00
CA THR A 544 30.53 -41.44 -13.52
C THR A 544 30.21 -42.03 -12.15
N GLY A 545 29.41 -41.29 -11.36
CA GLY A 545 28.89 -41.78 -10.08
C GLY A 545 28.13 -43.09 -10.28
N PRO A 546 28.33 -44.11 -9.40
CA PRO A 546 27.73 -45.42 -9.54
C PRO A 546 26.22 -45.39 -9.32
N GLU A 547 25.45 -46.04 -10.20
CA GLU A 547 23.96 -46.12 -10.04
C GLU A 547 23.55 -46.94 -8.81
N ASP A 548 24.38 -47.95 -8.43
CA ASP A 548 24.19 -48.79 -7.26
C ASP A 548 25.18 -48.46 -6.14
N ALA A 549 25.01 -47.35 -5.48
CA ALA A 549 25.84 -46.93 -4.33
C ALA A 549 25.63 -47.82 -3.07
N GLY A 550 24.92 -48.93 -3.16
CA GLY A 550 24.39 -49.71 -2.04
C GLY A 550 24.89 -51.11 -1.82
N SER A 551 25.34 -51.88 -2.84
CA SER A 551 25.37 -53.35 -2.68
C SER A 551 26.40 -54.07 -3.55
N GLY A 552 27.70 -53.81 -3.39
CA GLY A 552 28.73 -54.60 -4.07
C GLY A 552 30.09 -54.53 -3.38
N PRO A 553 30.96 -55.57 -3.56
CA PRO A 553 32.30 -55.61 -2.98
C PRO A 553 33.26 -54.53 -3.52
N ASP A 554 32.93 -53.84 -4.64
CA ASP A 554 33.69 -52.75 -5.25
C ASP A 554 33.28 -51.35 -4.83
N ARG A 555 32.98 -51.17 -3.56
CA ARG A 555 32.58 -49.86 -2.99
C ARG A 555 33.76 -48.90 -3.00
N ARG A 556 33.96 -48.18 -4.09
CA ARG A 556 34.88 -47.04 -4.12
C ARG A 556 34.38 -46.00 -3.11
N LEU A 557 35.17 -45.77 -2.06
CA LEU A 557 34.87 -44.76 -1.03
C LEU A 557 35.13 -43.39 -1.61
N PHE A 558 34.22 -42.45 -1.39
CA PHE A 558 34.45 -41.04 -1.72
C PHE A 558 35.55 -40.44 -0.82
N PRO A 559 36.33 -39.48 -1.33
CA PRO A 559 37.27 -38.74 -0.52
C PRO A 559 36.62 -37.98 0.62
N THR A 560 37.40 -37.62 1.63
CA THR A 560 37.00 -36.78 2.76
C THR A 560 37.80 -35.48 2.77
N LEU A 561 37.31 -34.45 3.50
CA LEU A 561 38.00 -33.17 3.63
C LEU A 561 39.40 -33.31 4.22
N ALA A 562 39.61 -34.26 5.14
CA ALA A 562 40.93 -34.54 5.71
C ALA A 562 41.88 -35.15 4.68
N GLU A 563 41.41 -35.97 3.75
CA GLU A 563 42.20 -36.50 2.65
C GLU A 563 42.56 -35.40 1.65
N PHE A 564 41.62 -34.51 1.32
CA PHE A 564 41.87 -33.34 0.49
C PHE A 564 42.91 -32.40 1.10
N TYR A 565 42.80 -32.08 2.40
CA TYR A 565 43.83 -31.28 3.08
C TYR A 565 45.22 -31.89 2.99
N ARG A 566 45.34 -33.22 3.22
CA ARG A 566 46.63 -33.94 3.10
C ARG A 566 47.19 -33.89 1.68
N ALA A 567 46.33 -34.10 0.68
CA ALA A 567 46.75 -34.03 -0.72
C ALA A 567 47.21 -32.61 -1.09
N ALA A 568 46.54 -31.58 -0.63
CA ALA A 568 46.94 -30.19 -0.85
C ALA A 568 48.35 -29.90 -0.24
N VAL A 569 48.59 -30.38 0.98
CA VAL A 569 49.91 -30.25 1.63
C VAL A 569 50.99 -31.04 0.84
N GLN A 570 50.67 -32.22 0.34
CA GLN A 570 51.58 -33.01 -0.49
C GLN A 570 51.89 -32.34 -1.83
N ALA A 571 50.90 -31.74 -2.49
CA ALA A 571 51.08 -31.01 -3.73
C ALA A 571 52.04 -29.81 -3.56
N VAL A 572 51.94 -29.08 -2.44
CA VAL A 572 52.91 -28.02 -2.11
C VAL A 572 54.32 -28.57 -1.99
N THR A 573 54.49 -29.68 -1.26
CA THR A 573 55.79 -30.31 -1.03
C THR A 573 56.40 -30.87 -2.31
N GLY A 574 55.57 -31.49 -3.17
CA GLY A 574 55.97 -32.10 -4.44
C GLY A 574 56.49 -31.09 -5.48
N ARG A 575 56.07 -29.85 -5.42
CA ARG A 575 56.50 -28.79 -6.35
C ARG A 575 57.87 -28.21 -6.04
N GLY A 576 58.47 -28.58 -4.90
CA GLY A 576 59.88 -28.23 -4.58
C GLY A 576 60.07 -26.73 -4.29
N TYR A 577 59.05 -25.98 -3.87
CA TYR A 577 59.20 -24.59 -3.42
C TYR A 577 60.17 -24.53 -2.25
N ARG A 578 61.00 -23.47 -2.17
CA ARG A 578 62.00 -23.28 -1.11
C ARG A 578 61.86 -21.95 -0.37
N GLY A 579 62.32 -21.92 0.87
CA GLY A 579 62.38 -20.72 1.70
C GLY A 579 61.00 -20.11 2.00
N GLU A 580 60.95 -18.81 2.10
CA GLU A 580 59.77 -18.03 2.50
C GLU A 580 58.55 -18.32 1.62
N LEU A 581 58.74 -18.57 0.31
CA LEU A 581 57.62 -18.87 -0.59
C LEU A 581 56.94 -20.20 -0.19
N ASN A 582 57.73 -21.24 0.13
CA ASN A 582 57.16 -22.51 0.59
C ASN A 582 56.38 -22.35 1.90
N ASP A 583 56.95 -21.57 2.86
CA ASP A 583 56.33 -21.38 4.17
C ASP A 583 55.03 -20.58 4.06
N ASN A 584 54.99 -19.57 3.21
CA ASN A 584 53.81 -18.77 2.92
C ASN A 584 52.67 -19.60 2.28
N ILE A 585 52.99 -20.45 1.29
CA ILE A 585 52.02 -21.34 0.64
C ILE A 585 51.50 -22.39 1.62
N GLN A 586 52.41 -23.05 2.40
CA GLN A 586 51.99 -23.98 3.43
C GLN A 586 51.11 -23.33 4.51
N ALA A 587 51.43 -22.12 4.97
CA ALA A 587 50.65 -21.36 5.92
C ALA A 587 49.24 -21.04 5.34
N ALA A 588 49.16 -20.69 4.05
CA ALA A 588 47.91 -20.44 3.37
C ALA A 588 47.04 -21.72 3.26
N VAL A 589 47.60 -22.88 2.91
CA VAL A 589 46.86 -24.16 2.89
C VAL A 589 46.38 -24.53 4.29
N LYS A 590 47.24 -24.42 5.32
CA LYS A 590 46.86 -24.66 6.72
C LYS A 590 45.80 -23.71 7.24
N GLY A 591 45.93 -22.44 6.92
CA GLY A 591 45.00 -21.38 7.36
C GLY A 591 43.62 -21.54 6.72
N ARG A 592 43.55 -21.84 5.45
CA ARG A 592 42.30 -21.87 4.66
C ARG A 592 41.64 -23.25 4.66
N ILE A 593 42.30 -24.27 4.08
CA ILE A 593 41.69 -25.62 4.02
C ILE A 593 41.72 -26.28 5.41
N GLY A 594 42.82 -26.17 6.17
CA GLY A 594 42.92 -26.72 7.51
C GLY A 594 41.93 -26.08 8.53
N SER A 595 41.51 -24.85 8.32
CA SER A 595 40.47 -24.20 9.15
C SER A 595 39.11 -24.88 9.02
N LEU A 596 38.79 -25.47 7.87
CA LEU A 596 37.56 -26.20 7.63
C LEU A 596 37.50 -27.53 8.39
N LEU A 597 38.62 -28.08 8.83
CA LEU A 597 38.68 -29.31 9.63
C LEU A 597 38.46 -29.05 11.13
N ARG A 598 38.41 -27.80 11.56
CA ARG A 598 38.35 -27.47 12.99
C ARG A 598 36.90 -27.28 13.47
N GLY A 599 36.67 -27.77 14.70
CA GLY A 599 35.39 -27.60 15.40
C GLY A 599 34.19 -28.24 14.70
N SER A 600 33.04 -27.64 14.81
CA SER A 600 31.78 -28.11 14.22
C SER A 600 31.81 -28.14 12.68
N LYS A 601 32.52 -27.21 12.03
CA LYS A 601 32.70 -27.21 10.57
C LYS A 601 33.40 -28.47 10.09
N GLY A 602 34.45 -28.93 10.84
CA GLY A 602 35.12 -30.17 10.54
C GLY A 602 34.21 -31.39 10.63
N ARG A 603 33.33 -31.43 11.65
CA ARG A 603 32.36 -32.53 11.76
C ARG A 603 31.32 -32.48 10.64
N MET A 604 30.92 -31.30 10.19
CA MET A 604 29.95 -31.12 9.10
C MET A 604 30.51 -31.57 7.76
N PHE A 605 31.71 -31.10 7.37
CA PHE A 605 32.26 -31.32 6.03
C PHE A 605 33.19 -32.57 5.95
N ASN A 606 33.85 -32.96 7.04
CA ASN A 606 34.72 -34.10 7.07
C ASN A 606 33.98 -35.40 7.41
N CYS A 607 33.03 -35.76 6.59
CA CYS A 607 32.25 -36.98 6.71
C CYS A 607 32.43 -37.86 5.46
N ARG A 608 32.05 -39.12 5.55
CA ARG A 608 32.12 -40.04 4.42
C ARG A 608 30.92 -39.91 3.49
N ARG A 609 29.78 -39.54 4.01
CA ARG A 609 28.52 -39.37 3.27
C ARG A 609 27.75 -38.15 3.76
N SER A 610 27.12 -37.52 2.83
CA SER A 610 26.15 -36.45 3.08
C SER A 610 24.85 -37.01 3.65
N ILE A 611 24.02 -36.12 4.20
CA ILE A 611 22.60 -36.38 4.35
C ILE A 611 22.01 -36.79 3.00
N SER A 612 21.05 -37.72 2.98
CA SER A 612 20.44 -38.16 1.72
C SER A 612 19.86 -36.96 0.94
N PRO A 613 20.29 -36.74 -0.32
CA PRO A 613 19.73 -35.69 -1.17
C PRO A 613 18.23 -35.88 -1.40
N ASP A 614 17.74 -37.11 -1.51
CA ASP A 614 16.31 -37.41 -1.64
C ASP A 614 15.51 -36.98 -0.38
N LEU A 615 16.12 -37.10 0.81
CA LEU A 615 15.51 -36.63 2.05
C LEU A 615 15.51 -35.09 2.09
N LEU A 616 16.64 -34.45 1.76
CA LEU A 616 16.82 -33.00 1.86
C LEU A 616 15.99 -32.23 0.81
N PHE A 617 15.88 -32.74 -0.40
CA PHE A 617 15.17 -32.09 -1.51
C PHE A 617 13.79 -32.68 -1.81
N GLY A 618 13.40 -33.74 -1.13
CA GLY A 618 12.09 -34.38 -1.24
C GLY A 618 11.10 -33.94 -0.17
N ARG A 619 11.52 -33.15 0.80
CA ARG A 619 10.70 -32.63 1.91
C ARG A 619 10.92 -31.14 2.10
N PRO A 620 9.99 -30.44 2.76
CA PRO A 620 10.27 -29.10 3.25
C PRO A 620 11.46 -29.11 4.20
N ALA A 621 12.45 -28.25 3.95
CA ALA A 621 13.66 -28.17 4.76
C ALA A 621 14.12 -26.71 4.95
N VAL A 622 14.71 -26.42 6.11
CA VAL A 622 15.33 -25.14 6.47
C VAL A 622 16.77 -25.42 6.91
N LEU A 623 17.71 -24.72 6.33
CA LEU A 623 19.13 -24.72 6.70
C LEU A 623 19.49 -23.36 7.27
N GLU A 624 19.76 -23.30 8.55
CA GLU A 624 20.19 -22.11 9.27
C GLU A 624 21.72 -22.10 9.32
N LEU A 625 22.33 -21.02 8.86
CA LEU A 625 23.79 -20.90 8.74
C LEU A 625 24.38 -19.87 9.71
N ASP A 626 23.58 -19.33 10.63
CA ASP A 626 23.97 -18.26 11.54
C ASP A 626 25.20 -18.59 12.39
N SER A 627 25.36 -19.86 12.78
CA SER A 627 26.49 -20.35 13.57
C SER A 627 27.81 -20.46 12.81
N LEU A 628 27.81 -20.28 11.48
CA LEU A 628 28.99 -20.31 10.65
C LEU A 628 29.58 -18.90 10.44
N ASN A 629 30.91 -18.80 10.26
CA ASN A 629 31.53 -17.57 9.77
C ASN A 629 31.26 -17.37 8.26
N ASP A 630 31.44 -16.17 7.74
CA ASP A 630 31.02 -15.79 6.39
C ASP A 630 31.66 -16.65 5.29
N ASP A 631 32.94 -16.98 5.38
CA ASP A 631 33.62 -17.87 4.41
C ASP A 631 32.99 -19.27 4.39
N ALA A 632 32.66 -19.81 5.58
CA ALA A 632 32.04 -21.13 5.68
C ALA A 632 30.56 -21.10 5.21
N LYS A 633 29.85 -19.98 5.41
CA LYS A 633 28.50 -19.79 4.86
C LYS A 633 28.52 -19.83 3.34
N GLY A 634 29.38 -19.02 2.71
CA GLY A 634 29.55 -19.00 1.26
C GLY A 634 29.86 -20.37 0.69
N LEU A 635 30.85 -21.08 1.30
CA LEU A 635 31.26 -22.42 0.89
C LEU A 635 30.11 -23.45 1.03
N ALA A 636 29.41 -23.45 2.17
CA ALA A 636 28.27 -24.34 2.40
C ALA A 636 27.15 -24.10 1.36
N MET A 637 26.81 -22.84 1.08
CA MET A 637 25.85 -22.50 0.06
C MET A 637 26.25 -23.00 -1.32
N MET A 638 27.51 -22.81 -1.72
CA MET A 638 28.02 -23.29 -3.00
C MET A 638 27.97 -24.83 -3.12
N PHE A 639 28.40 -25.56 -2.09
CA PHE A 639 28.32 -27.03 -2.08
C PHE A 639 26.87 -27.54 -2.12
N LEU A 640 25.95 -26.87 -1.46
CA LEU A 640 24.52 -27.18 -1.53
C LEU A 640 23.93 -26.96 -2.94
N LEU A 641 24.34 -25.88 -3.63
CA LEU A 641 23.93 -25.64 -5.01
C LEU A 641 24.48 -26.71 -5.98
N ILE A 642 25.74 -27.16 -5.79
CA ILE A 642 26.32 -28.25 -6.58
C ILE A 642 25.53 -29.53 -6.33
N LEU A 643 25.28 -29.89 -5.08
CA LEU A 643 24.53 -31.10 -4.71
C LEU A 643 23.10 -31.07 -5.28
N LEU A 644 22.43 -29.90 -5.21
CA LEU A 644 21.07 -29.72 -5.76
C LEU A 644 21.06 -29.87 -7.27
N ARG A 645 22.03 -29.26 -7.97
CA ARG A 645 22.18 -29.37 -9.44
C ARG A 645 22.31 -30.81 -9.86
N GLU A 646 23.27 -31.55 -9.27
CA GLU A 646 23.56 -32.94 -9.58
C GLU A 646 22.35 -33.84 -9.25
N HIS A 647 21.69 -33.61 -8.14
CA HIS A 647 20.48 -34.33 -7.77
C HIS A 647 19.35 -34.12 -8.79
N ARG A 648 19.15 -32.91 -9.29
CA ARG A 648 18.15 -32.63 -10.32
C ARG A 648 18.49 -33.26 -11.66
N GLN A 649 19.75 -33.22 -12.07
CA GLN A 649 20.23 -33.89 -13.25
C GLN A 649 20.05 -35.42 -13.15
N MET A 650 20.37 -36.03 -12.01
CA MET A 650 20.16 -37.44 -11.73
C MET A 650 18.65 -37.80 -11.83
N GLN A 651 17.79 -37.02 -11.19
CA GLN A 651 16.34 -37.27 -11.24
C GLN A 651 15.77 -37.16 -12.67
N ALA A 652 16.19 -36.17 -13.45
CA ALA A 652 15.76 -35.99 -14.83
C ALA A 652 16.18 -37.16 -15.73
N ARG A 653 17.40 -37.67 -15.54
CA ARG A 653 17.87 -38.89 -16.27
C ARG A 653 17.06 -40.12 -15.91
N ARG A 654 16.69 -40.31 -14.63
CA ARG A 654 15.86 -41.45 -14.17
C ARG A 654 14.44 -41.40 -14.64
N SER A 655 13.83 -40.20 -14.68
CA SER A 655 12.42 -40.05 -15.08
C SER A 655 12.20 -40.00 -16.58
N GLY A 656 13.21 -39.65 -17.36
CA GLY A 656 13.09 -39.45 -18.82
C GLY A 656 12.19 -38.28 -19.24
N GLU A 657 11.69 -37.51 -18.30
CA GLU A 657 10.71 -36.43 -18.53
C GLU A 657 11.35 -35.06 -18.43
N SER A 658 11.12 -34.21 -19.42
CA SER A 658 11.29 -32.77 -19.31
C SER A 658 10.13 -32.22 -18.49
N SER A 659 10.40 -31.57 -17.34
CA SER A 659 9.35 -31.10 -16.44
C SER A 659 8.67 -29.82 -16.93
N ALA A 660 7.37 -29.88 -17.16
CA ALA A 660 6.56 -28.72 -17.50
C ALA A 660 6.10 -27.90 -16.28
N GLY A 661 6.48 -28.28 -15.02
CA GLY A 661 5.98 -27.66 -13.79
C GLY A 661 7.05 -27.50 -12.70
N LEU A 662 6.69 -26.83 -11.61
CA LEU A 662 7.53 -26.68 -10.44
C LEU A 662 7.60 -27.99 -9.65
N ARG A 663 8.80 -28.56 -9.52
CA ARG A 663 9.06 -29.78 -8.73
C ARG A 663 9.61 -29.47 -7.34
N HIS A 664 10.29 -28.35 -7.18
CA HIS A 664 10.91 -27.93 -5.93
C HIS A 664 11.22 -26.44 -5.97
N LEU A 665 11.18 -25.78 -4.82
CA LEU A 665 11.61 -24.39 -4.67
C LEU A 665 12.82 -24.30 -3.75
N LEU A 666 13.86 -23.60 -4.17
CA LEU A 666 14.97 -23.15 -3.33
C LEU A 666 14.75 -21.68 -2.98
N LEU A 667 14.63 -21.34 -1.70
CA LEU A 667 14.63 -19.97 -1.21
C LEU A 667 16.04 -19.66 -0.64
N ILE A 668 16.64 -18.58 -1.14
CA ILE A 668 17.95 -18.10 -0.66
C ILE A 668 17.76 -16.69 -0.10
N GLU A 669 18.02 -16.51 1.19
CA GLU A 669 18.16 -15.19 1.78
C GLU A 669 19.61 -14.68 1.66
N GLU A 670 19.76 -13.36 1.57
CA GLU A 670 21.07 -12.68 1.44
C GLU A 670 21.95 -13.28 0.33
N ALA A 671 21.36 -13.52 -0.82
CA ALA A 671 22.03 -14.19 -1.95
C ALA A 671 23.27 -13.42 -2.47
N HIS A 672 23.44 -12.13 -2.11
CA HIS A 672 24.65 -11.37 -2.40
C HIS A 672 25.92 -12.04 -1.85
N ARG A 673 25.84 -12.92 -0.83
CA ARG A 673 26.98 -13.66 -0.29
C ARG A 673 27.64 -14.59 -1.29
N ILE A 674 26.90 -15.04 -2.30
CA ILE A 674 27.39 -15.93 -3.36
C ILE A 674 27.21 -15.35 -4.77
N MET A 675 26.36 -14.32 -4.91
CA MET A 675 26.02 -13.67 -6.19
C MET A 675 26.32 -12.16 -6.14
N GLU A 676 27.44 -11.76 -5.52
CA GLU A 676 27.80 -10.36 -5.34
C GLU A 676 28.11 -9.67 -6.68
N ASN A 677 27.69 -8.43 -6.83
CA ASN A 677 28.04 -7.59 -7.97
C ASN A 677 29.53 -7.19 -7.90
N VAL A 678 30.35 -7.85 -8.71
CA VAL A 678 31.82 -7.67 -8.72
C VAL A 678 32.23 -6.24 -9.11
N ALA A 679 31.41 -5.53 -9.86
CA ALA A 679 31.69 -4.14 -10.27
C ALA A 679 31.66 -3.14 -9.10
N SER A 680 31.03 -3.49 -7.98
CA SER A 680 30.91 -2.63 -6.80
C SER A 680 32.07 -2.77 -5.80
N VAL A 681 32.99 -3.71 -6.00
CA VAL A 681 34.07 -4.03 -5.04
C VAL A 681 35.44 -3.79 -5.68
N GLY A 682 36.13 -2.76 -5.25
CA GLY A 682 37.49 -2.41 -5.71
C GLY A 682 38.55 -3.37 -5.16
N ASN A 683 38.68 -4.55 -5.76
CA ASN A 683 39.67 -5.59 -5.40
C ASN A 683 40.68 -5.82 -6.52
N SER A 684 41.81 -6.51 -6.19
CA SER A 684 42.81 -6.90 -7.17
C SER A 684 42.22 -7.73 -8.31
N GLU A 685 42.75 -7.57 -9.53
CA GLU A 685 42.24 -8.22 -10.76
C GLU A 685 42.05 -9.75 -10.62
N VAL A 686 42.91 -10.45 -9.91
CA VAL A 686 42.87 -11.92 -9.73
C VAL A 686 41.69 -12.34 -8.83
N ALA A 687 41.40 -11.58 -7.77
CA ALA A 687 40.27 -11.88 -6.90
C ALA A 687 38.93 -11.56 -7.60
N ALA A 688 38.92 -10.54 -8.45
CA ALA A 688 37.75 -10.17 -9.26
C ALA A 688 37.43 -11.28 -10.30
N ASP A 689 38.41 -11.86 -10.98
CA ASP A 689 38.23 -12.96 -11.96
C ASP A 689 37.64 -14.20 -11.31
N THR A 690 38.12 -14.57 -10.11
CA THR A 690 37.66 -15.78 -9.40
C THR A 690 36.20 -15.64 -8.95
N ARG A 691 35.81 -14.47 -8.42
CA ARG A 691 34.42 -14.17 -8.05
C ARG A 691 33.52 -14.10 -9.28
N ALA A 692 34.02 -13.54 -10.39
CA ALA A 692 33.28 -13.51 -11.65
C ALA A 692 32.98 -14.93 -12.18
N LYS A 693 33.90 -15.88 -12.03
CA LYS A 693 33.66 -17.28 -12.38
C LYS A 693 32.57 -17.93 -11.53
N ALA A 694 32.54 -17.66 -10.23
CA ALA A 694 31.47 -18.14 -9.34
C ALA A 694 30.11 -17.55 -9.70
N VAL A 695 30.05 -16.25 -9.94
CA VAL A 695 28.81 -15.58 -10.38
C VAL A 695 28.29 -16.17 -11.70
N ARG A 696 29.19 -16.43 -12.66
CA ARG A 696 28.81 -17.11 -13.91
C ARG A 696 28.29 -18.52 -13.65
N MET A 697 28.97 -19.33 -12.82
CA MET A 697 28.50 -20.68 -12.48
C MET A 697 27.08 -20.66 -11.88
N ILE A 698 26.79 -19.70 -11.02
CA ILE A 698 25.45 -19.56 -10.42
C ILE A 698 24.44 -19.04 -11.44
N SER A 699 24.83 -18.14 -12.34
CA SER A 699 23.97 -17.68 -13.44
C SER A 699 23.61 -18.83 -14.38
N ASP A 700 24.60 -19.68 -14.72
CA ASP A 700 24.38 -20.88 -15.53
C ASP A 700 23.51 -21.89 -14.80
N PHE A 701 23.69 -22.05 -13.48
CA PHE A 701 22.82 -22.85 -12.62
C PHE A 701 21.37 -22.37 -12.70
N LEU A 702 21.11 -21.08 -12.59
CA LEU A 702 19.74 -20.53 -12.71
C LEU A 702 19.11 -20.86 -14.07
N VAL A 703 19.87 -20.73 -15.15
CA VAL A 703 19.38 -21.02 -16.50
C VAL A 703 19.07 -22.51 -16.66
N GLU A 704 20.00 -23.39 -16.23
CA GLU A 704 19.89 -24.85 -16.36
C GLU A 704 18.74 -25.42 -15.51
N MET A 705 18.54 -24.92 -14.29
CA MET A 705 17.58 -25.46 -13.32
C MET A 705 16.11 -25.31 -13.76
N ARG A 706 15.82 -24.36 -14.63
CA ARG A 706 14.48 -24.20 -15.24
C ARG A 706 14.03 -25.46 -15.97
N ALA A 707 14.95 -26.12 -16.68
CA ALA A 707 14.65 -27.32 -17.46
C ALA A 707 14.24 -28.51 -16.56
N TYR A 708 14.66 -28.50 -15.30
CA TYR A 708 14.36 -29.57 -14.34
C TYR A 708 13.20 -29.27 -13.40
N GLY A 709 12.46 -28.14 -13.63
CA GLY A 709 11.36 -27.74 -12.75
C GLY A 709 11.83 -27.25 -11.37
N GLN A 710 13.08 -26.82 -11.26
CA GLN A 710 13.66 -26.24 -10.05
C GLN A 710 13.44 -24.73 -10.03
N GLY A 711 12.59 -24.24 -9.15
CA GLY A 711 12.46 -22.82 -8.86
C GLY A 711 13.55 -22.33 -7.90
N VAL A 712 14.00 -21.08 -8.07
CA VAL A 712 14.85 -20.36 -7.12
C VAL A 712 14.20 -19.04 -6.80
N LEU A 713 13.99 -18.77 -5.51
CA LEU A 713 13.48 -17.52 -4.99
C LEU A 713 14.57 -16.84 -4.19
N ILE A 714 14.94 -15.66 -4.58
CA ILE A 714 15.96 -14.84 -3.93
C ILE A 714 15.26 -13.80 -3.07
N ALA A 715 15.57 -13.74 -1.77
CA ALA A 715 15.11 -12.69 -0.88
C ALA A 715 16.30 -11.78 -0.52
N GLU A 716 16.22 -10.48 -0.91
CA GLU A 716 17.33 -9.56 -0.77
C GLU A 716 16.88 -8.18 -0.28
N GLN A 717 17.73 -7.54 0.52
CA GLN A 717 17.46 -6.19 1.01
C GLN A 717 17.90 -5.11 0.02
N SER A 718 19.01 -5.34 -0.64
CA SER A 718 19.68 -4.41 -1.56
C SER A 718 19.93 -5.09 -2.90
N PRO A 719 18.97 -5.04 -3.85
CA PRO A 719 19.10 -5.71 -5.15
C PRO A 719 20.33 -5.27 -5.95
N GLU A 720 20.84 -4.08 -5.73
CA GLU A 720 22.04 -3.53 -6.37
C GLU A 720 23.32 -4.26 -5.96
N LYS A 721 23.32 -5.00 -4.83
CA LYS A 721 24.43 -5.86 -4.43
C LYS A 721 24.48 -7.17 -5.20
N LEU A 722 23.38 -7.56 -5.83
CA LEU A 722 23.34 -8.77 -6.65
C LEU A 722 23.97 -8.54 -8.02
N ALA A 723 24.58 -9.57 -8.55
CA ALA A 723 25.04 -9.56 -9.92
C ALA A 723 23.87 -9.30 -10.89
N PRO A 724 24.03 -8.43 -11.90
CA PRO A 724 22.94 -8.07 -12.84
C PRO A 724 22.32 -9.30 -13.51
N ASP A 725 23.08 -10.32 -13.81
CA ASP A 725 22.59 -11.55 -14.45
C ASP A 725 21.70 -12.38 -13.51
N ALA A 726 21.96 -12.38 -12.21
CA ALA A 726 21.07 -12.99 -11.23
C ALA A 726 19.69 -12.31 -11.22
N VAL A 727 19.66 -10.96 -11.24
CA VAL A 727 18.41 -10.19 -11.30
C VAL A 727 17.69 -10.38 -12.64
N ARG A 728 18.42 -10.45 -13.77
CA ARG A 728 17.84 -10.69 -15.11
C ARG A 728 17.21 -12.06 -15.24
N ASN A 729 17.80 -13.07 -14.60
CA ASN A 729 17.33 -14.45 -14.65
C ASN A 729 16.11 -14.74 -13.75
N THR A 730 15.64 -13.78 -12.96
CA THR A 730 14.41 -13.90 -12.16
C THR A 730 13.22 -13.28 -12.89
N ASN A 731 12.21 -14.10 -13.24
CA ASN A 731 11.02 -13.65 -13.96
C ASN A 731 10.01 -12.95 -13.05
N LEU A 732 9.78 -13.51 -11.86
CA LEU A 732 8.91 -12.90 -10.84
C LEU A 732 9.73 -11.89 -10.03
N LYS A 733 9.21 -10.67 -9.92
CA LYS A 733 9.81 -9.65 -9.05
C LYS A 733 8.75 -9.08 -8.11
N ILE A 734 9.01 -9.15 -6.82
CA ILE A 734 8.14 -8.61 -5.75
C ILE A 734 8.96 -7.55 -5.02
N GLY A 735 8.55 -6.30 -5.12
CA GLY A 735 9.14 -5.17 -4.40
C GLY A 735 8.29 -4.82 -3.17
N HIS A 736 8.93 -4.72 -2.01
CA HIS A 736 8.36 -4.17 -0.78
C HIS A 736 8.91 -2.77 -0.56
N MET A 737 8.02 -1.84 -0.25
CA MET A 737 8.38 -0.46 0.09
C MET A 737 8.45 -0.25 1.59
#